data_e7d1e3c527454f31a2816aa25c6da9a7
#
_entry.id   e7d1e3c527454f31a2816aa25c6da9a7
#
_cell.length_a   1.000
_cell.length_b   1.000
_cell.length_c   1.000
_cell.angle_alpha   90.00
_cell.angle_beta   90.00
_cell.angle_gamma   90.00
#
_symmetry.space_group_name_H-M   'P 1'
#
loop_
_entity.id
_entity.type
_entity.pdbx_description
1 polymer ?
#
loop_
_entity_poly.entity_id
_entity_poly.type
_entity_poly.pdbx_seq_one_letter_code
_entity_poly.pdbx_strand_id
1 'polypeptide(L)'
;MLLVSCLIILLHLQNALSQIIPPNERCVTAVYTAYEYLSFSGQPNKGLWAPRCRNRLRVLSIYAASDLYCSDAEREAGFAQLDDQCRQYAGVDLIPRQEFAPNLTHEAISQMRVVEFGELPKKGPLDTPILISKSYYSRVFRTIDAWQFELWSHYAFGYLGYAYWTVVIAAGALHKLVLHAISVKRAPSLPPFPFLLLIYYWIQTNLIIPGPLASSRRRLLWWTFPGRIHAIVVLLFWILSIVLCLIGYRTFSDNIYWPDISAQLLRYVADRTGILSFANVPLLWLFAGRNNIFIWATGWSYSTFNIFHRHVAWIATLQAVVHTILYTVLFIQSGNAWKKMQKPYLLWGTLAMLAMILVFPFAVDWFRRRTYETFLVLHILFSVVALVGCFYHVIIFEDHEYWFYLWPAVVIWVSDRVLRLIRIVYCNLHVQLGSRSRFQCTECVAAYDKDADIIHLELTPGSGLQPAPGQYYFLYQPFRLTGWESHPFTLGSWSYNDGAPSTQCRSLKRDTTTDVSEIPLLPDTPSSGSDYGSIDTSTDPPERKLALRFWIRPYDGWTRHLRDQCLQSPTRIIQPNILLEGPYGEQCPLWKYESVLLIAGGTGIAAAVPYIQDHILRSSTGQTSTQSIHLVWTARQPALLRDIAGRELKQALSRKDFRVSFYVTSESASQGAIMDGVEFACGRPDLQAIITAHAEEARLGSSSVLVLVCGPSGMAGLARAAVHQAMRWGCRSLRYVEESFDW
;
A
#
# COMPACT_ATOMS: atom_id res chain seq x y z
N MET A 1 -2.69 -13.00 -7.48
CA MET A 1 -2.96 -12.23 -6.26
C MET A 1 -4.44 -11.90 -6.05
N LEU A 2 -5.18 -11.34 -7.02
CA LEU A 2 -6.62 -11.06 -6.85
C LEU A 2 -7.42 -12.33 -6.55
N LEU A 3 -7.21 -13.43 -7.28
CA LEU A 3 -7.83 -14.73 -7.02
C LEU A 3 -7.49 -15.29 -5.64
N VAL A 4 -6.24 -15.16 -5.20
CA VAL A 4 -5.79 -15.59 -3.87
C VAL A 4 -6.42 -14.71 -2.79
N SER A 5 -6.48 -13.39 -2.98
CA SER A 5 -7.15 -12.48 -2.04
C SER A 5 -8.67 -12.74 -1.98
N CYS A 6 -9.33 -12.96 -3.10
CA CYS A 6 -10.75 -13.33 -3.12
C CYS A 6 -11.01 -14.71 -2.50
N LEU A 7 -10.14 -15.69 -2.74
CA LEU A 7 -10.23 -17.01 -2.14
C LEU A 7 -10.03 -16.96 -0.62
N ILE A 8 -9.05 -16.17 -0.17
CA ILE A 8 -8.80 -15.92 1.24
C ILE A 8 -10.02 -15.27 1.89
N ILE A 9 -10.61 -14.23 1.27
CA ILE A 9 -11.83 -13.58 1.78
C ILE A 9 -13.01 -14.55 1.81
N LEU A 10 -13.19 -15.40 0.80
CA LEU A 10 -14.28 -16.40 0.75
C LEU A 10 -14.09 -17.49 1.81
N LEU A 11 -12.87 -18.00 2.00
CA LEU A 11 -12.57 -18.98 3.06
C LEU A 11 -12.77 -18.35 4.46
N HIS A 12 -12.50 -17.06 4.60
CA HIS A 12 -12.72 -16.34 5.86
C HIS A 12 -14.19 -16.12 6.18
N LEU A 13 -15.02 -15.81 5.17
CA LEU A 13 -16.47 -15.72 5.34
C LEU A 13 -17.05 -17.06 5.82
N GLN A 14 -16.56 -18.16 5.31
CA GLN A 14 -17.02 -19.49 5.67
C GLN A 14 -16.65 -19.85 7.12
N ASN A 15 -15.41 -19.58 7.55
CA ASN A 15 -14.98 -19.82 8.94
C ASN A 15 -15.62 -18.86 9.95
N ALA A 16 -15.80 -17.58 9.61
CA ALA A 16 -16.48 -16.62 10.48
C ALA A 16 -17.95 -16.96 10.72
N LEU A 17 -18.62 -17.50 9.71
CA LEU A 17 -20.03 -17.94 9.83
C LEU A 17 -20.17 -19.23 10.62
N SER A 18 -19.16 -20.11 10.65
CA SER A 18 -19.20 -21.39 11.38
C SER A 18 -19.16 -21.23 12.91
N GLN A 19 -18.71 -20.08 13.42
CA GLN A 19 -18.62 -19.81 14.87
C GLN A 19 -19.85 -19.13 15.45
N ILE A 20 -20.73 -18.62 14.61
CA ILE A 20 -21.96 -17.96 15.05
C ILE A 20 -23.05 -19.01 15.15
N ILE A 21 -23.58 -19.22 16.37
CA ILE A 21 -24.71 -20.13 16.59
C ILE A 21 -25.92 -19.59 15.82
N PRO A 22 -26.47 -20.35 14.87
CA PRO A 22 -27.66 -19.97 14.14
C PRO A 22 -28.85 -19.68 15.07
N PRO A 23 -29.75 -18.76 14.72
CA PRO A 23 -30.89 -18.40 15.59
C PRO A 23 -31.76 -19.58 16.02
N ASN A 24 -31.96 -20.57 15.15
CA ASN A 24 -32.74 -21.79 15.41
C ASN A 24 -32.04 -22.78 16.38
N GLU A 25 -30.74 -22.64 16.62
CA GLU A 25 -30.00 -23.50 17.55
C GLU A 25 -29.88 -22.86 18.96
N ARG A 26 -30.06 -21.51 19.07
CA ARG A 26 -29.85 -20.75 20.31
C ARG A 26 -30.76 -21.17 21.44
N CYS A 27 -31.97 -21.64 21.16
CA CYS A 27 -32.93 -22.07 22.21
C CYS A 27 -32.36 -23.25 23.01
N VAL A 28 -31.99 -24.33 22.38
CA VAL A 28 -31.40 -25.51 23.06
C VAL A 28 -30.04 -25.17 23.67
N THR A 29 -29.26 -24.34 22.99
CA THR A 29 -28.00 -23.82 23.51
C THR A 29 -28.22 -23.09 24.86
N ALA A 30 -29.24 -22.25 24.96
CA ALA A 30 -29.56 -21.57 26.21
C ALA A 30 -29.98 -22.55 27.30
N VAL A 31 -30.76 -23.57 26.95
CA VAL A 31 -31.19 -24.61 27.89
C VAL A 31 -29.99 -25.36 28.45
N TYR A 32 -29.13 -25.95 27.61
CA TYR A 32 -28.01 -26.73 28.14
C TYR A 32 -26.95 -25.84 28.86
N THR A 33 -26.77 -24.59 28.45
CA THR A 33 -25.91 -23.65 29.14
C THR A 33 -26.43 -23.30 30.55
N ALA A 34 -27.74 -23.18 30.75
CA ALA A 34 -28.30 -22.98 32.06
C ALA A 34 -27.95 -24.11 33.04
N TYR A 35 -27.88 -25.35 32.55
CA TYR A 35 -27.53 -26.52 33.37
C TYR A 35 -26.01 -26.64 33.62
N GLU A 36 -25.14 -25.84 33.02
CA GLU A 36 -23.70 -25.82 33.32
C GLU A 36 -23.38 -25.39 34.75
N TYR A 37 -24.21 -24.53 35.30
CA TYR A 37 -24.05 -24.01 36.66
C TYR A 37 -24.59 -24.98 37.75
N LEU A 38 -25.07 -26.18 37.33
CA LEU A 38 -25.69 -27.19 38.17
C LEU A 38 -24.87 -28.46 38.15
N SER A 39 -24.69 -29.08 39.34
CA SER A 39 -24.07 -30.39 39.47
C SER A 39 -25.15 -31.47 39.62
N PHE A 40 -25.02 -32.56 38.88
CA PHE A 40 -25.89 -33.72 38.96
C PHE A 40 -25.14 -34.93 39.46
N SER A 41 -25.78 -35.78 40.26
CA SER A 41 -25.29 -37.09 40.63
C SER A 41 -25.22 -38.03 39.43
N GLY A 42 -24.46 -39.10 39.55
CA GLY A 42 -24.25 -40.06 38.44
C GLY A 42 -23.04 -39.69 37.59
N GLN A 43 -22.64 -40.66 36.74
CA GLN A 43 -21.47 -40.51 35.86
C GLN A 43 -21.93 -40.29 34.39
N PRO A 44 -21.11 -39.57 33.60
CA PRO A 44 -19.92 -38.78 33.99
C PRO A 44 -20.29 -37.49 34.72
N ASN A 45 -19.46 -37.07 35.64
CA ASN A 45 -19.67 -35.83 36.45
C ASN A 45 -18.48 -34.85 36.37
N LYS A 46 -17.43 -35.18 35.63
CA LYS A 46 -16.25 -34.37 35.41
C LYS A 46 -16.16 -33.85 33.99
N GLY A 47 -15.59 -32.68 33.83
CA GLY A 47 -15.44 -32.01 32.54
C GLY A 47 -16.70 -31.25 32.13
N LEU A 48 -16.66 -30.55 31.01
CA LEU A 48 -17.76 -29.74 30.48
C LEU A 48 -18.69 -30.57 29.60
N TRP A 49 -18.16 -31.28 28.61
CA TRP A 49 -18.92 -31.93 27.55
C TRP A 49 -19.46 -33.32 27.93
N ALA A 50 -18.64 -34.21 28.54
CA ALA A 50 -19.08 -35.53 28.86
C ALA A 50 -20.31 -35.61 29.77
N PRO A 51 -20.45 -34.77 30.83
CA PRO A 51 -21.68 -34.72 31.61
C PRO A 51 -22.89 -34.18 30.85
N ARG A 52 -22.69 -33.23 29.92
CA ARG A 52 -23.74 -32.68 29.07
C ARG A 52 -24.32 -33.70 28.10
N CYS A 53 -23.50 -34.67 27.66
CA CYS A 53 -23.83 -35.67 26.67
C CYS A 53 -24.31 -37.00 27.24
N ARG A 54 -23.81 -37.43 28.41
CA ARG A 54 -23.97 -38.78 28.95
C ARG A 54 -24.50 -38.86 30.39
N ASN A 55 -24.57 -37.74 31.16
CA ASN A 55 -25.20 -37.79 32.45
C ASN A 55 -26.72 -37.83 32.30
N ARG A 56 -27.34 -38.98 32.68
CA ARG A 56 -28.76 -39.24 32.41
C ARG A 56 -29.72 -38.20 33.02
N LEU A 57 -29.43 -37.73 34.25
CA LEU A 57 -30.26 -36.74 34.92
C LEU A 57 -30.20 -35.37 34.24
N ARG A 58 -28.96 -34.96 33.84
CA ARG A 58 -28.75 -33.71 33.12
C ARG A 58 -29.37 -33.74 31.73
N VAL A 59 -29.15 -34.81 30.99
CA VAL A 59 -29.71 -34.96 29.61
C VAL A 59 -31.23 -34.98 29.63
N LEU A 60 -31.83 -35.69 30.59
CA LEU A 60 -33.30 -35.70 30.73
C LEU A 60 -33.82 -34.29 31.09
N SER A 61 -33.13 -33.56 31.96
CA SER A 61 -33.49 -32.16 32.31
C SER A 61 -33.38 -31.23 31.09
N ILE A 62 -32.36 -31.41 30.24
CA ILE A 62 -32.19 -30.65 29.00
C ILE A 62 -33.34 -30.94 28.04
N TYR A 63 -33.70 -32.20 27.81
CA TYR A 63 -34.83 -32.54 26.95
C TYR A 63 -36.15 -31.98 27.46
N ALA A 64 -36.45 -32.15 28.75
CA ALA A 64 -37.67 -31.66 29.38
C ALA A 64 -37.82 -30.14 29.31
N ALA A 65 -36.74 -29.39 29.59
CA ALA A 65 -36.77 -27.94 29.48
C ALA A 65 -36.84 -27.46 28.04
N SER A 66 -36.22 -28.17 27.08
CA SER A 66 -36.31 -27.84 25.66
C SER A 66 -37.73 -28.10 25.11
N ASP A 67 -38.45 -29.11 25.61
CA ASP A 67 -39.84 -29.32 25.28
C ASP A 67 -40.76 -28.19 25.75
N LEU A 68 -40.41 -27.57 26.85
CA LEU A 68 -41.17 -26.47 27.43
C LEU A 68 -40.89 -25.11 26.79
N TYR A 69 -39.66 -24.86 26.37
CA TYR A 69 -39.22 -23.51 25.96
C TYR A 69 -38.92 -23.36 24.45
N CYS A 70 -38.61 -24.44 23.73
CA CYS A 70 -38.19 -24.39 22.33
C CYS A 70 -39.30 -24.95 21.38
N SER A 71 -39.45 -24.35 20.23
CA SER A 71 -40.27 -24.87 19.15
C SER A 71 -39.68 -26.17 18.57
N ASP A 72 -40.50 -26.94 17.81
CA ASP A 72 -40.08 -28.21 17.20
C ASP A 72 -38.85 -28.03 16.30
N ALA A 73 -38.83 -26.99 15.46
CA ALA A 73 -37.71 -26.69 14.57
C ALA A 73 -36.43 -26.30 15.34
N GLU A 74 -36.56 -25.56 16.43
CA GLU A 74 -35.43 -25.20 17.29
C GLU A 74 -34.87 -26.40 18.04
N ARG A 75 -35.76 -27.34 18.45
CA ARG A 75 -35.30 -28.58 19.10
C ARG A 75 -34.54 -29.46 18.13
N GLU A 76 -35.06 -29.66 16.92
CA GLU A 76 -34.43 -30.48 15.90
C GLU A 76 -33.00 -29.92 15.58
N ALA A 77 -32.90 -28.63 15.26
CA ALA A 77 -31.63 -28.00 14.94
C ALA A 77 -30.68 -27.98 16.14
N GLY A 78 -31.15 -27.58 17.33
CA GLY A 78 -30.33 -27.45 18.51
C GLY A 78 -29.82 -28.78 19.07
N PHE A 79 -30.60 -29.87 18.99
CA PHE A 79 -30.13 -31.20 19.39
C PHE A 79 -29.18 -31.82 18.38
N ALA A 80 -29.36 -31.56 17.09
CA ALA A 80 -28.35 -31.93 16.07
C ALA A 80 -27.03 -31.26 16.35
N GLN A 81 -27.00 -29.94 16.63
CA GLN A 81 -25.81 -29.20 17.02
C GLN A 81 -25.19 -29.78 18.30
N LEU A 82 -25.97 -30.05 19.35
CA LEU A 82 -25.50 -30.61 20.61
C LEU A 82 -24.84 -31.99 20.41
N ASP A 83 -25.43 -32.84 19.58
CA ASP A 83 -24.90 -34.16 19.27
C ASP A 83 -23.56 -34.07 18.50
N ASP A 84 -23.48 -33.17 17.52
CA ASP A 84 -22.21 -32.92 16.83
C ASP A 84 -21.11 -32.41 17.78
N GLN A 85 -21.44 -31.52 18.71
CA GLN A 85 -20.51 -31.05 19.75
C GLN A 85 -20.13 -32.19 20.72
N CYS A 86 -21.05 -33.07 21.06
CA CYS A 86 -20.76 -34.26 21.88
C CYS A 86 -19.74 -35.18 21.20
N ARG A 87 -19.87 -35.42 19.91
CA ARG A 87 -18.91 -36.21 19.12
C ARG A 87 -17.56 -35.50 19.01
N GLN A 88 -17.59 -34.21 18.75
CA GLN A 88 -16.37 -33.43 18.53
C GLN A 88 -15.53 -33.27 19.80
N TYR A 89 -16.16 -32.91 20.94
CA TYR A 89 -15.45 -32.51 22.16
C TYR A 89 -15.39 -33.58 23.24
N ALA A 90 -16.31 -34.55 23.20
CA ALA A 90 -16.32 -35.65 24.19
C ALA A 90 -16.09 -37.02 23.57
N GLY A 91 -16.09 -37.14 22.22
CA GLY A 91 -15.95 -38.43 21.54
C GLY A 91 -17.10 -39.38 21.78
N VAL A 92 -18.30 -38.87 22.13
CA VAL A 92 -19.49 -39.68 22.46
C VAL A 92 -20.73 -39.08 21.82
N ASP A 93 -21.68 -39.92 21.47
CA ASP A 93 -22.99 -39.45 21.01
C ASP A 93 -23.85 -38.96 22.17
N LEU A 94 -24.78 -38.05 21.91
CA LEU A 94 -25.82 -37.64 22.88
C LEU A 94 -26.70 -38.82 23.19
N ILE A 95 -27.17 -39.01 24.43
CA ILE A 95 -28.13 -40.06 24.77
C ILE A 95 -29.42 -39.79 23.96
N PRO A 96 -29.93 -40.80 23.17
CA PRO A 96 -31.10 -40.58 22.33
C PRO A 96 -32.36 -40.25 23.14
N ARG A 97 -33.17 -39.32 22.67
CA ARG A 97 -34.43 -38.88 23.31
C ARG A 97 -35.39 -40.04 23.58
N GLN A 98 -35.39 -41.07 22.71
CA GLN A 98 -36.25 -42.25 22.85
C GLN A 98 -36.01 -42.99 24.18
N GLU A 99 -34.80 -43.00 24.71
CA GLU A 99 -34.51 -43.64 26.00
C GLU A 99 -35.21 -42.96 27.18
N PHE A 100 -35.66 -41.72 27.00
CA PHE A 100 -36.37 -40.95 28.03
C PHE A 100 -37.86 -40.77 27.75
N ALA A 101 -38.39 -41.35 26.70
CA ALA A 101 -39.78 -41.17 26.29
C ALA A 101 -40.82 -41.31 27.43
N PRO A 102 -40.71 -42.27 28.34
CA PRO A 102 -41.65 -42.39 29.48
C PRO A 102 -41.58 -41.19 30.46
N ASN A 103 -40.39 -40.56 30.56
CA ASN A 103 -40.15 -39.46 31.49
C ASN A 103 -40.40 -38.06 30.87
N LEU A 104 -40.70 -38.01 29.58
CA LEU A 104 -40.93 -36.78 28.81
C LEU A 104 -42.40 -36.57 28.47
N THR A 105 -43.31 -37.19 29.20
CA THR A 105 -44.74 -36.91 29.11
C THR A 105 -45.07 -35.57 29.76
N HIS A 106 -46.10 -34.88 29.30
CA HIS A 106 -46.53 -33.61 29.84
C HIS A 106 -46.76 -33.69 31.36
N GLU A 107 -47.32 -34.79 31.84
CA GLU A 107 -47.56 -35.04 33.28
C GLU A 107 -46.23 -35.21 34.04
N ALA A 108 -45.29 -35.98 33.53
CA ALA A 108 -43.98 -36.20 34.16
C ALA A 108 -43.16 -34.89 34.23
N ILE A 109 -43.21 -34.10 33.15
CA ILE A 109 -42.52 -32.78 33.12
C ILE A 109 -43.15 -31.81 34.12
N SER A 110 -44.47 -31.77 34.26
CA SER A 110 -45.16 -30.87 35.15
C SER A 110 -44.86 -31.15 36.66
N GLN A 111 -44.46 -32.39 36.98
CA GLN A 111 -44.08 -32.80 38.35
C GLN A 111 -42.60 -32.55 38.66
N MET A 112 -41.81 -32.17 37.67
CA MET A 112 -40.40 -31.88 37.94
C MET A 112 -40.25 -30.62 38.77
N ARG A 113 -39.27 -30.63 39.71
CA ARG A 113 -38.91 -29.46 40.49
C ARG A 113 -38.41 -28.35 39.59
N VAL A 114 -38.99 -27.14 39.72
CA VAL A 114 -38.51 -25.92 39.05
C VAL A 114 -37.49 -25.20 39.92
N VAL A 115 -36.39 -24.76 39.33
CA VAL A 115 -35.30 -24.05 40.02
C VAL A 115 -35.13 -22.65 39.45
N GLU A 116 -35.10 -21.65 40.32
CA GLU A 116 -34.81 -20.26 39.96
C GLU A 116 -33.29 -19.98 39.93
N PHE A 117 -32.92 -18.94 39.20
CA PHE A 117 -31.53 -18.49 39.20
C PHE A 117 -31.15 -17.94 40.59
N GLY A 118 -30.11 -18.51 41.18
CA GLY A 118 -29.69 -18.14 42.53
C GLY A 118 -30.21 -19.04 43.64
N GLU A 119 -31.24 -19.88 43.42
CA GLU A 119 -31.67 -20.94 44.34
C GLU A 119 -30.80 -22.20 44.26
N LEU A 120 -29.62 -22.08 43.67
CA LEU A 120 -28.69 -23.20 43.46
C LEU A 120 -28.36 -23.86 44.81
N PRO A 121 -28.57 -25.18 44.97
CA PRO A 121 -28.22 -25.84 46.18
C PRO A 121 -26.72 -25.73 46.45
N LYS A 122 -26.35 -25.00 47.49
CA LYS A 122 -24.96 -24.90 47.96
C LYS A 122 -24.44 -26.24 48.49
N LYS A 123 -25.28 -27.30 48.51
CA LYS A 123 -25.00 -28.58 49.16
C LYS A 123 -25.26 -29.73 48.17
N GLY A 124 -24.18 -30.25 47.60
CA GLY A 124 -24.15 -31.54 46.89
C GLY A 124 -24.77 -31.56 45.48
N PRO A 125 -24.50 -32.63 44.71
CA PRO A 125 -25.09 -32.86 43.41
C PRO A 125 -26.60 -33.18 43.50
N LEU A 126 -27.35 -32.84 42.48
CA LEU A 126 -28.81 -33.12 42.33
C LEU A 126 -29.03 -34.59 41.98
N ASP A 127 -29.91 -35.25 42.72
CA ASP A 127 -30.25 -36.68 42.56
C ASP A 127 -31.48 -36.92 41.69
N THR A 128 -32.17 -35.84 41.30
CA THR A 128 -33.39 -35.93 40.45
C THR A 128 -33.27 -34.96 39.25
N PRO A 129 -33.96 -35.27 38.13
CA PRO A 129 -34.07 -34.32 37.06
C PRO A 129 -34.86 -33.08 37.50
N ILE A 130 -34.53 -31.91 36.98
CA ILE A 130 -35.14 -30.63 37.35
C ILE A 130 -35.46 -29.79 36.12
N LEU A 131 -36.36 -28.84 36.24
CA LEU A 131 -36.62 -27.78 35.27
C LEU A 131 -35.97 -26.46 35.73
N ILE A 132 -35.50 -25.66 34.82
CA ILE A 132 -35.19 -24.26 35.04
C ILE A 132 -36.49 -23.44 34.90
N SER A 133 -36.62 -22.36 35.67
CA SER A 133 -37.75 -21.45 35.52
C SER A 133 -37.74 -20.71 34.20
N LYS A 134 -38.88 -20.17 33.80
CA LYS A 134 -38.96 -19.30 32.61
C LYS A 134 -38.10 -18.05 32.71
N SER A 135 -37.98 -17.49 33.91
CA SER A 135 -37.14 -16.33 34.18
C SER A 135 -35.66 -16.66 33.99
N TYR A 136 -35.25 -17.82 34.52
CA TYR A 136 -33.85 -18.29 34.40
C TYR A 136 -33.54 -18.60 32.92
N TYR A 137 -34.39 -19.34 32.20
CA TYR A 137 -34.22 -19.59 30.75
C TYR A 137 -34.10 -18.29 29.96
N SER A 138 -35.04 -17.35 30.14
CA SER A 138 -35.03 -16.07 29.42
C SER A 138 -33.75 -15.26 29.66
N ARG A 139 -33.25 -15.31 30.89
CA ARG A 139 -32.00 -14.65 31.27
C ARG A 139 -30.79 -15.25 30.54
N VAL A 140 -30.69 -16.60 30.47
CA VAL A 140 -29.62 -17.29 29.75
C VAL A 140 -29.72 -17.02 28.25
N PHE A 141 -30.94 -17.15 27.69
CA PHE A 141 -31.17 -16.94 26.26
C PHE A 141 -30.77 -15.52 25.83
N ARG A 142 -31.17 -14.49 26.57
CA ARG A 142 -30.77 -13.10 26.32
C ARG A 142 -29.25 -12.91 26.42
N THR A 143 -28.59 -13.60 27.33
CA THR A 143 -27.13 -13.55 27.49
C THR A 143 -26.43 -14.13 26.27
N ILE A 144 -26.88 -15.31 25.80
CA ILE A 144 -26.33 -15.95 24.61
C ILE A 144 -26.62 -15.12 23.37
N ASP A 145 -27.84 -14.64 23.20
CA ASP A 145 -28.21 -13.82 22.02
C ASP A 145 -27.40 -12.53 21.97
N ALA A 146 -27.19 -11.86 23.10
CA ALA A 146 -26.33 -10.67 23.15
C ALA A 146 -24.86 -11.00 22.81
N TRP A 147 -24.33 -12.11 23.33
CA TRP A 147 -22.97 -12.56 23.04
C TRP A 147 -22.80 -12.93 21.57
N GLN A 148 -23.75 -13.67 20.99
CA GLN A 148 -23.72 -14.03 19.58
C GLN A 148 -23.84 -12.81 18.66
N PHE A 149 -24.60 -11.79 19.07
CA PHE A 149 -24.64 -10.51 18.36
C PHE A 149 -23.30 -9.78 18.41
N GLU A 150 -22.60 -9.79 19.56
CA GLU A 150 -21.26 -9.21 19.64
C GLU A 150 -20.28 -9.93 18.72
N LEU A 151 -20.24 -11.27 18.70
CA LEU A 151 -19.40 -12.04 17.80
C LEU A 151 -19.71 -11.71 16.31
N TRP A 152 -20.99 -11.71 15.94
CA TRP A 152 -21.40 -11.31 14.59
C TRP A 152 -20.92 -9.89 14.24
N SER A 153 -21.07 -8.95 15.15
CA SER A 153 -20.70 -7.57 14.92
C SER A 153 -19.19 -7.37 14.75
N HIS A 154 -18.37 -8.19 15.40
CA HIS A 154 -16.92 -8.18 15.24
C HIS A 154 -16.53 -8.43 13.77
N TYR A 155 -17.10 -9.49 13.18
CA TYR A 155 -16.84 -9.84 11.78
C TYR A 155 -17.49 -8.85 10.81
N ALA A 156 -18.77 -8.54 11.00
CA ALA A 156 -19.52 -7.64 10.12
C ALA A 156 -18.87 -6.25 10.05
N PHE A 157 -18.39 -5.71 11.17
CA PHE A 157 -17.76 -4.41 11.22
C PHE A 157 -16.33 -4.43 10.65
N GLY A 158 -15.58 -5.52 10.82
CA GLY A 158 -14.32 -5.73 10.12
C GLY A 158 -14.50 -5.73 8.60
N TYR A 159 -15.52 -6.44 8.10
CA TYR A 159 -15.86 -6.45 6.66
C TYR A 159 -16.35 -5.12 6.13
N LEU A 160 -17.04 -4.30 6.95
CA LEU A 160 -17.39 -2.93 6.55
C LEU A 160 -16.14 -2.07 6.28
N GLY A 161 -15.07 -2.26 7.06
CA GLY A 161 -13.78 -1.64 6.78
C GLY A 161 -13.21 -2.05 5.43
N TYR A 162 -13.25 -3.34 5.10
CA TYR A 162 -12.82 -3.83 3.79
C TYR A 162 -13.73 -3.35 2.65
N ALA A 163 -15.05 -3.33 2.86
CA ALA A 163 -16.01 -2.81 1.87
C ALA A 163 -15.73 -1.33 1.57
N TYR A 164 -15.45 -0.53 2.58
CA TYR A 164 -15.04 0.87 2.42
C TYR A 164 -13.84 1.02 1.48
N TRP A 165 -12.73 0.30 1.76
CA TRP A 165 -11.54 0.37 0.92
C TRP A 165 -11.76 -0.20 -0.47
N THR A 166 -12.59 -1.24 -0.61
CA THR A 166 -12.99 -1.79 -1.91
C THR A 166 -13.70 -0.74 -2.76
N VAL A 167 -14.63 0.02 -2.18
CA VAL A 167 -15.34 1.12 -2.88
C VAL A 167 -14.36 2.22 -3.29
N VAL A 168 -13.44 2.61 -2.39
CA VAL A 168 -12.42 3.63 -2.70
C VAL A 168 -11.52 3.20 -3.86
N ILE A 169 -11.02 1.96 -3.84
CA ILE A 169 -10.17 1.40 -4.89
C ILE A 169 -10.94 1.24 -6.20
N ALA A 170 -12.19 0.76 -6.14
CA ALA A 170 -13.04 0.63 -7.31
C ALA A 170 -13.34 1.99 -7.97
N ALA A 171 -13.59 3.04 -7.17
CA ALA A 171 -13.74 4.40 -7.67
C ALA A 171 -12.46 4.89 -8.38
N GLY A 172 -11.28 4.60 -7.83
CA GLY A 172 -9.99 4.91 -8.46
C GLY A 172 -9.80 4.17 -9.79
N ALA A 173 -10.10 2.87 -9.82
CA ALA A 173 -10.01 2.06 -11.04
C ALA A 173 -11.00 2.52 -12.12
N LEU A 174 -12.24 2.84 -11.72
CA LEU A 174 -13.25 3.40 -12.62
C LEU A 174 -12.79 4.75 -13.19
N HIS A 175 -12.21 5.63 -12.34
CA HIS A 175 -11.65 6.90 -12.80
C HIS A 175 -10.57 6.68 -13.86
N LYS A 176 -9.63 5.72 -13.66
CA LYS A 176 -8.60 5.37 -14.66
C LYS A 176 -9.22 4.87 -15.96
N LEU A 177 -10.25 4.00 -15.88
CA LEU A 177 -10.95 3.50 -17.06
C LEU A 177 -11.67 4.62 -17.84
N VAL A 178 -12.34 5.55 -17.13
CA VAL A 178 -12.98 6.72 -17.75
C VAL A 178 -11.94 7.59 -18.46
N LEU A 179 -10.80 7.87 -17.83
CA LEU A 179 -9.71 8.61 -18.45
C LEU A 179 -9.20 7.91 -19.72
N HIS A 180 -9.05 6.60 -19.66
CA HIS A 180 -8.64 5.81 -20.83
C HIS A 180 -9.67 5.87 -21.96
N ALA A 181 -10.95 5.70 -21.64
CA ALA A 181 -12.03 5.76 -22.61
C ALA A 181 -12.16 7.14 -23.29
N ILE A 182 -12.04 8.24 -22.52
CA ILE A 182 -12.05 9.60 -23.06
C ILE A 182 -10.84 9.80 -23.99
N SER A 183 -9.69 9.25 -23.65
CA SER A 183 -8.47 9.42 -24.43
C SER A 183 -8.42 8.58 -25.71
N VAL A 184 -9.20 7.51 -25.83
CA VAL A 184 -9.27 6.65 -27.03
C VAL A 184 -10.22 7.20 -28.10
N LYS A 185 -11.28 7.92 -27.69
CA LYS A 185 -12.26 8.47 -28.64
C LYS A 185 -11.75 9.78 -29.24
N ARG A 186 -11.11 9.69 -30.40
CA ARG A 186 -10.71 10.80 -31.26
C ARG A 186 -11.87 11.49 -32.02
N ALA A 187 -13.12 11.09 -31.82
CA ALA A 187 -14.25 11.64 -32.55
C ALA A 187 -14.91 12.80 -31.78
N PRO A 188 -15.30 13.91 -32.47
CA PRO A 188 -15.96 15.06 -31.87
C PRO A 188 -17.44 14.80 -31.50
N SER A 189 -17.92 13.56 -31.54
CA SER A 189 -19.23 13.23 -31.04
C SER A 189 -19.20 13.32 -29.51
N LEU A 190 -19.98 14.25 -28.96
CA LEU A 190 -20.23 14.40 -27.53
C LEU A 190 -20.41 13.02 -26.86
N PRO A 191 -19.75 12.77 -25.73
CA PRO A 191 -20.01 11.55 -24.99
C PRO A 191 -21.50 11.47 -24.66
N PRO A 192 -22.11 10.25 -24.60
CA PRO A 192 -23.54 10.08 -24.42
C PRO A 192 -24.12 10.66 -23.13
N PHE A 193 -23.25 11.14 -22.22
CA PHE A 193 -23.65 11.69 -20.92
C PHE A 193 -22.91 12.99 -20.58
N PRO A 194 -23.36 14.15 -21.08
CA PRO A 194 -22.74 15.45 -20.78
C PRO A 194 -22.72 15.78 -19.27
N PHE A 195 -23.69 15.27 -18.52
CA PHE A 195 -23.76 15.44 -17.06
C PHE A 195 -22.60 14.76 -16.33
N LEU A 196 -22.16 13.57 -16.75
CA LEU A 196 -21.01 12.89 -16.14
C LEU A 196 -19.70 13.66 -16.35
N LEU A 197 -19.56 14.31 -17.51
CA LEU A 197 -18.41 15.17 -17.77
C LEU A 197 -18.41 16.40 -16.87
N LEU A 198 -19.56 17.01 -16.63
CA LEU A 198 -19.68 18.16 -15.72
C LEU A 198 -19.29 17.75 -14.29
N ILE A 199 -19.76 16.61 -13.80
CA ILE A 199 -19.37 16.07 -12.49
C ILE A 199 -17.87 15.80 -12.46
N TYR A 200 -17.32 15.18 -13.51
CA TYR A 200 -15.88 14.90 -13.60
C TYR A 200 -15.05 16.18 -13.50
N TYR A 201 -15.39 17.22 -14.28
CA TYR A 201 -14.70 18.51 -14.23
C TYR A 201 -14.87 19.22 -12.89
N TRP A 202 -16.05 19.11 -12.28
CA TRP A 202 -16.28 19.66 -10.95
C TRP A 202 -15.40 18.99 -9.90
N ILE A 203 -15.31 17.64 -9.91
CA ILE A 203 -14.44 16.87 -9.03
C ILE A 203 -12.97 17.24 -9.26
N GLN A 204 -12.53 17.30 -10.49
CA GLN A 204 -11.15 17.69 -10.84
C GLN A 204 -10.83 19.10 -10.30
N THR A 205 -11.69 20.08 -10.57
CA THR A 205 -11.46 21.47 -10.21
C THR A 205 -11.56 21.73 -8.70
N ASN A 206 -12.44 21.04 -7.97
CA ASN A 206 -12.70 21.36 -6.57
C ASN A 206 -12.06 20.41 -5.55
N LEU A 207 -11.81 19.15 -5.93
CA LEU A 207 -11.34 18.13 -5.01
C LEU A 207 -9.94 17.61 -5.33
N ILE A 208 -9.60 17.36 -6.61
CA ILE A 208 -8.34 16.70 -6.99
C ILE A 208 -7.20 17.70 -7.12
N ILE A 209 -7.38 18.74 -7.94
CA ILE A 209 -6.33 19.72 -8.24
C ILE A 209 -6.03 20.68 -7.09
N PRO A 210 -7.02 21.20 -6.34
CA PRO A 210 -6.70 22.12 -5.26
C PRO A 210 -5.76 21.50 -4.22
N GLY A 211 -4.74 22.27 -3.85
CA GLY A 211 -3.86 21.90 -2.73
C GLY A 211 -4.62 21.79 -1.41
N PRO A 212 -4.00 21.27 -0.35
CA PRO A 212 -4.58 21.26 0.99
C PRO A 212 -5.00 22.67 1.41
N LEU A 213 -5.94 22.77 2.33
CA LEU A 213 -6.68 23.98 2.78
C LEU A 213 -5.83 25.20 3.16
N ALA A 214 -4.51 25.08 3.24
CA ALA A 214 -3.59 26.19 3.45
C ALA A 214 -2.33 26.01 2.59
N SER A 215 -2.21 26.78 1.52
CA SER A 215 -1.06 26.74 0.60
C SER A 215 0.30 27.07 1.26
N SER A 216 0.30 27.76 2.41
CA SER A 216 1.50 28.11 3.18
C SER A 216 1.89 27.13 4.28
N ARG A 217 1.02 26.23 4.69
CA ARG A 217 1.26 25.33 5.83
C ARG A 217 0.94 23.89 5.48
N ARG A 218 1.66 23.30 4.53
CA ARG A 218 1.64 21.84 4.30
C ARG A 218 2.10 21.04 5.52
N ARG A 219 2.67 21.69 6.52
CA ARG A 219 3.18 21.12 7.76
C ARG A 219 2.64 21.90 8.95
N LEU A 220 1.68 21.33 9.67
CA LEU A 220 1.34 21.78 11.00
C LEU A 220 2.03 20.84 11.99
N LEU A 221 3.04 21.34 12.70
CA LEU A 221 3.83 20.60 13.70
C LEU A 221 4.54 19.34 13.11
N TRP A 222 3.87 18.23 12.98
CA TRP A 222 4.46 16.92 12.64
C TRP A 222 3.70 16.21 11.50
N TRP A 223 2.66 16.84 10.97
CA TRP A 223 1.73 16.26 10.01
C TRP A 223 1.86 16.90 8.64
N THR A 224 2.04 16.07 7.61
CA THR A 224 1.86 16.49 6.22
C THR A 224 0.40 16.31 5.85
N PHE A 225 -0.30 17.40 5.55
CA PHE A 225 -1.69 17.32 5.08
C PHE A 225 -1.73 16.76 3.67
N PRO A 226 -2.48 15.67 3.44
CA PRO A 226 -2.69 15.14 2.09
C PRO A 226 -3.55 16.10 1.25
N GLY A 227 -3.57 15.90 -0.07
CA GLY A 227 -4.50 16.60 -0.96
C GLY A 227 -5.95 16.39 -0.52
N ARG A 228 -6.85 17.30 -0.93
CA ARG A 228 -8.25 17.32 -0.43
C ARG A 228 -8.97 15.99 -0.56
N ILE A 229 -8.86 15.33 -1.70
CA ILE A 229 -9.51 14.02 -1.93
C ILE A 229 -8.98 12.94 -0.97
N HIS A 230 -7.65 12.88 -0.77
CA HIS A 230 -7.05 11.94 0.17
C HIS A 230 -7.45 12.25 1.61
N ALA A 231 -7.56 13.55 1.96
CA ALA A 231 -8.01 13.98 3.29
C ALA A 231 -9.46 13.55 3.55
N ILE A 232 -10.35 13.70 2.57
CA ILE A 232 -11.75 13.25 2.67
C ILE A 232 -11.81 11.73 2.85
N VAL A 233 -11.12 10.96 2.01
CA VAL A 233 -11.07 9.50 2.11
C VAL A 233 -10.58 9.06 3.48
N VAL A 234 -9.50 9.63 3.95
CA VAL A 234 -8.94 9.29 5.27
C VAL A 234 -9.89 9.68 6.40
N LEU A 235 -10.47 10.90 6.36
CA LEU A 235 -11.41 11.38 7.38
C LEU A 235 -12.66 10.48 7.48
N LEU A 236 -13.23 10.09 6.34
CA LEU A 236 -14.38 9.19 6.31
C LEU A 236 -14.03 7.81 6.91
N PHE A 237 -12.82 7.30 6.66
CA PHE A 237 -12.37 6.05 7.29
C PHE A 237 -12.17 6.18 8.80
N TRP A 238 -11.67 7.32 9.29
CA TRP A 238 -11.59 7.62 10.72
C TRP A 238 -12.99 7.66 11.35
N ILE A 239 -13.93 8.39 10.75
CA ILE A 239 -15.32 8.47 11.22
C ILE A 239 -15.94 7.08 11.26
N LEU A 240 -15.82 6.31 10.17
CA LEU A 240 -16.32 4.94 10.12
C LEU A 240 -15.73 4.09 11.26
N SER A 241 -14.41 4.10 11.43
CA SER A 241 -13.73 3.31 12.45
C SER A 241 -14.16 3.68 13.87
N ILE A 242 -14.35 4.99 14.17
CA ILE A 242 -14.84 5.47 15.46
C ILE A 242 -16.28 5.03 15.67
N VAL A 243 -17.14 5.23 14.69
CA VAL A 243 -18.55 4.84 14.78
C VAL A 243 -18.70 3.35 15.05
N LEU A 244 -17.96 2.49 14.33
CA LEU A 244 -17.99 1.04 14.51
C LEU A 244 -17.48 0.59 15.89
N CYS A 245 -16.63 1.38 16.55
CA CYS A 245 -16.21 1.15 17.94
C CYS A 245 -17.24 1.59 18.97
N LEU A 246 -18.19 2.48 18.65
CA LEU A 246 -19.08 3.10 19.62
C LEU A 246 -20.52 2.57 19.56
N ILE A 247 -20.97 1.97 18.47
CA ILE A 247 -22.37 1.58 18.26
C ILE A 247 -22.62 0.09 18.40
N GLY A 248 -23.90 -0.26 18.63
CA GLY A 248 -24.41 -1.63 18.49
C GLY A 248 -24.00 -2.56 19.63
N TYR A 249 -24.06 -2.11 20.87
CA TYR A 249 -23.86 -2.95 22.06
C TYR A 249 -25.20 -3.35 22.67
N ARG A 250 -25.39 -4.66 22.99
CA ARG A 250 -26.57 -5.20 23.65
C ARG A 250 -26.27 -5.49 25.11
N THR A 251 -26.44 -4.49 25.97
CA THR A 251 -26.23 -4.62 27.42
C THR A 251 -27.55 -4.67 28.20
N PHE A 252 -27.59 -5.46 29.27
CA PHE A 252 -28.73 -5.53 30.17
C PHE A 252 -28.30 -6.01 31.59
N SER A 253 -29.07 -5.67 32.64
CA SER A 253 -28.72 -5.84 34.05
C SER A 253 -28.63 -7.29 34.51
N ASP A 254 -29.30 -8.22 33.85
CA ASP A 254 -29.38 -9.62 34.27
C ASP A 254 -28.50 -10.58 33.45
N ASN A 255 -27.43 -10.11 32.88
CA ASN A 255 -26.50 -10.92 32.12
C ASN A 255 -25.78 -11.91 33.05
N ILE A 256 -25.75 -13.21 32.63
CA ILE A 256 -25.15 -14.25 33.48
C ILE A 256 -23.62 -14.17 33.47
N TYR A 257 -23.03 -13.82 32.34
CA TYR A 257 -21.57 -13.75 32.23
C TYR A 257 -20.99 -12.51 32.88
N TRP A 258 -21.70 -11.37 32.78
CA TRP A 258 -21.30 -10.07 33.36
C TRP A 258 -22.54 -9.37 33.89
N PRO A 259 -22.88 -9.56 35.17
CA PRO A 259 -24.08 -8.97 35.78
C PRO A 259 -24.09 -7.44 35.79
N ASP A 260 -22.89 -6.82 35.91
CA ASP A 260 -22.74 -5.38 35.90
C ASP A 260 -22.67 -4.85 34.44
N ILE A 261 -23.51 -3.83 34.16
CA ILE A 261 -23.59 -3.21 32.83
C ILE A 261 -22.28 -2.54 32.42
N SER A 262 -21.58 -1.92 33.40
CA SER A 262 -20.28 -1.29 33.11
C SER A 262 -19.24 -2.34 32.74
N ALA A 263 -19.21 -3.48 33.42
CA ALA A 263 -18.30 -4.58 33.09
C ALA A 263 -18.62 -5.20 31.71
N GLN A 264 -19.93 -5.33 31.35
CA GLN A 264 -20.34 -5.76 30.03
C GLN A 264 -19.82 -4.81 28.96
N LEU A 265 -20.09 -3.51 29.13
CA LEU A 265 -19.69 -2.50 28.14
C LEU A 265 -18.16 -2.46 27.97
N LEU A 266 -17.42 -2.44 29.09
CA LEU A 266 -15.96 -2.50 29.07
C LEU A 266 -15.46 -3.74 28.31
N ARG A 267 -16.08 -4.91 28.54
CA ARG A 267 -15.72 -6.16 27.87
C ARG A 267 -16.01 -6.10 26.39
N TYR A 268 -17.22 -5.70 26.00
CA TYR A 268 -17.63 -5.67 24.60
C TYR A 268 -16.85 -4.65 23.77
N VAL A 269 -16.59 -3.44 24.33
CA VAL A 269 -15.74 -2.45 23.66
C VAL A 269 -14.30 -2.93 23.54
N ALA A 270 -13.77 -3.59 24.57
CA ALA A 270 -12.43 -4.15 24.54
C ALA A 270 -12.28 -5.21 23.44
N ASP A 271 -13.19 -6.17 23.37
CA ASP A 271 -13.16 -7.22 22.35
C ASP A 271 -13.30 -6.62 20.95
N ARG A 272 -14.27 -5.71 20.74
CA ARG A 272 -14.53 -5.05 19.46
C ARG A 272 -13.31 -4.29 18.95
N THR A 273 -12.69 -3.48 19.80
CA THR A 273 -11.51 -2.69 19.42
C THR A 273 -10.31 -3.57 19.11
N GLY A 274 -10.11 -4.67 19.82
CA GLY A 274 -9.08 -5.66 19.51
C GLY A 274 -9.27 -6.28 18.11
N ILE A 275 -10.47 -6.75 17.81
CA ILE A 275 -10.76 -7.40 16.52
C ILE A 275 -10.73 -6.40 15.35
N LEU A 276 -11.24 -5.19 15.52
CA LEU A 276 -11.14 -4.16 14.50
C LEU A 276 -9.68 -3.74 14.24
N SER A 277 -8.83 -3.75 15.28
CA SER A 277 -7.39 -3.57 15.10
C SER A 277 -6.79 -4.67 14.22
N PHE A 278 -7.14 -5.95 14.48
CA PHE A 278 -6.72 -7.08 13.65
C PHE A 278 -7.24 -6.98 12.21
N ALA A 279 -8.50 -6.56 12.01
CA ALA A 279 -9.06 -6.35 10.68
C ALA A 279 -8.28 -5.31 9.86
N ASN A 280 -7.60 -4.37 10.50
CA ASN A 280 -6.75 -3.40 9.83
C ASN A 280 -5.35 -3.95 9.46
N VAL A 281 -4.89 -5.07 10.03
CA VAL A 281 -3.55 -5.63 9.80
C VAL A 281 -3.31 -5.97 8.31
N PRO A 282 -4.18 -6.69 7.59
CA PRO A 282 -3.99 -6.95 6.17
C PRO A 282 -3.84 -5.68 5.32
N LEU A 283 -4.63 -4.64 5.64
CA LEU A 283 -4.60 -3.36 4.94
C LEU A 283 -3.27 -2.63 5.12
N LEU A 284 -2.66 -2.74 6.31
CA LEU A 284 -1.34 -2.16 6.59
C LEU A 284 -0.27 -2.70 5.64
N TRP A 285 -0.18 -4.02 5.49
CA TRP A 285 0.80 -4.64 4.59
C TRP A 285 0.47 -4.40 3.13
N LEU A 286 -0.83 -4.42 2.78
CA LEU A 286 -1.29 -4.17 1.42
C LEU A 286 -0.89 -2.79 0.92
N PHE A 287 -1.06 -1.75 1.74
CA PHE A 287 -0.74 -0.37 1.34
C PHE A 287 0.75 -0.03 1.44
N ALA A 288 1.56 -0.85 2.11
CA ALA A 288 3.00 -0.66 2.22
C ALA A 288 3.80 -1.27 1.05
N GLY A 289 3.23 -2.21 0.30
CA GLY A 289 3.92 -2.96 -0.76
C GLY A 289 4.25 -2.11 -1.98
N ARG A 290 5.49 -2.19 -2.49
CA ARG A 290 5.89 -1.56 -3.76
C ARG A 290 5.22 -2.20 -4.97
N ASN A 291 4.96 -3.52 -4.91
CA ASN A 291 4.31 -4.29 -5.95
C ASN A 291 2.79 -4.44 -5.69
N ASN A 292 2.18 -3.43 -5.09
CA ASN A 292 0.75 -3.42 -4.84
C ASN A 292 -0.01 -3.33 -6.18
N ILE A 293 -0.83 -4.36 -6.46
CA ILE A 293 -1.64 -4.46 -7.69
C ILE A 293 -2.60 -3.27 -7.86
N PHE A 294 -3.02 -2.65 -6.76
CA PHE A 294 -3.93 -1.51 -6.80
C PHE A 294 -3.27 -0.23 -7.30
N ILE A 295 -1.94 -0.11 -7.23
CA ILE A 295 -1.19 0.97 -7.90
C ILE A 295 -1.45 0.87 -9.40
N TRP A 296 -1.31 -0.32 -9.98
CA TRP A 296 -1.59 -0.56 -11.39
C TRP A 296 -3.08 -0.38 -11.72
N ALA A 297 -3.99 -0.91 -10.91
CA ALA A 297 -5.43 -0.86 -11.18
C ALA A 297 -5.99 0.57 -11.16
N THR A 298 -5.55 1.39 -10.20
CA THR A 298 -6.06 2.77 -10.00
C THR A 298 -5.26 3.83 -10.74
N GLY A 299 -3.99 3.55 -11.06
CA GLY A 299 -3.05 4.56 -11.55
C GLY A 299 -2.60 5.55 -10.48
N TRP A 300 -2.90 5.26 -9.20
CA TRP A 300 -2.42 6.10 -8.11
C TRP A 300 -0.97 5.81 -7.77
N SER A 301 -0.26 6.84 -7.35
CA SER A 301 1.15 6.70 -6.96
C SER A 301 1.31 5.89 -5.67
N TYR A 302 2.50 5.31 -5.50
CA TYR A 302 2.88 4.66 -4.24
C TYR A 302 2.73 5.59 -3.03
N SER A 303 3.00 6.90 -3.20
CA SER A 303 2.84 7.90 -2.13
C SER A 303 1.39 8.03 -1.64
N THR A 304 0.39 7.83 -2.52
CA THR A 304 -1.04 7.80 -2.14
C THR A 304 -1.33 6.62 -1.21
N PHE A 305 -0.88 5.41 -1.56
CA PHE A 305 -1.04 4.24 -0.70
C PHE A 305 -0.28 4.37 0.62
N ASN A 306 0.86 5.03 0.62
CA ASN A 306 1.61 5.33 1.85
C ASN A 306 0.86 6.30 2.79
N ILE A 307 0.07 7.24 2.24
CA ILE A 307 -0.85 8.05 3.06
C ILE A 307 -1.89 7.14 3.74
N PHE A 308 -2.52 6.23 3.00
CA PHE A 308 -3.50 5.27 3.54
C PHE A 308 -2.86 4.36 4.59
N HIS A 309 -1.68 3.79 4.32
CA HIS A 309 -0.90 3.01 5.28
C HIS A 309 -0.73 3.72 6.61
N ARG A 310 -0.28 4.98 6.60
CA ARG A 310 -0.05 5.75 7.82
C ARG A 310 -1.31 5.94 8.66
N HIS A 311 -2.45 6.26 8.02
CA HIS A 311 -3.70 6.50 8.76
C HIS A 311 -4.34 5.20 9.25
N VAL A 312 -4.27 4.13 8.50
CA VAL A 312 -4.69 2.78 8.95
C VAL A 312 -3.84 2.34 10.14
N ALA A 313 -2.51 2.62 10.12
CA ALA A 313 -1.62 2.31 11.24
C ALA A 313 -2.02 3.07 12.52
N TRP A 314 -2.35 4.36 12.42
CA TRP A 314 -2.85 5.13 13.56
C TRP A 314 -4.13 4.53 14.13
N ILE A 315 -5.11 4.21 13.28
CA ILE A 315 -6.39 3.63 13.71
C ILE A 315 -6.17 2.28 14.37
N ALA A 316 -5.42 1.37 13.74
CA ALA A 316 -5.14 0.04 14.28
C ALA A 316 -4.44 0.11 15.64
N THR A 317 -3.44 0.98 15.77
CA THR A 317 -2.70 1.13 17.04
C THR A 317 -3.57 1.77 18.12
N LEU A 318 -4.37 2.80 17.81
CA LEU A 318 -5.29 3.39 18.76
C LEU A 318 -6.31 2.36 19.27
N GLN A 319 -6.87 1.54 18.37
CA GLN A 319 -7.79 0.46 18.73
C GLN A 319 -7.10 -0.58 19.62
N ALA A 320 -5.86 -0.98 19.33
CA ALA A 320 -5.08 -1.90 20.18
C ALA A 320 -4.79 -1.31 21.55
N VAL A 321 -4.49 -0.02 21.63
CA VAL A 321 -4.28 0.69 22.92
C VAL A 321 -5.56 0.72 23.74
N VAL A 322 -6.69 1.08 23.15
CA VAL A 322 -8.00 1.08 23.81
C VAL A 322 -8.34 -0.32 24.32
N HIS A 323 -8.18 -1.35 23.48
CA HIS A 323 -8.32 -2.76 23.87
C HIS A 323 -7.51 -3.10 25.13
N THR A 324 -6.22 -2.76 25.12
CA THR A 324 -5.30 -3.06 26.22
C THR A 324 -5.69 -2.32 27.51
N ILE A 325 -6.04 -1.04 27.40
CA ILE A 325 -6.47 -0.24 28.58
C ILE A 325 -7.73 -0.83 29.20
N LEU A 326 -8.75 -1.12 28.40
CA LEU A 326 -10.03 -1.62 28.89
C LEU A 326 -9.88 -3.00 29.54
N TYR A 327 -9.07 -3.91 28.96
CA TYR A 327 -8.76 -5.20 29.59
C TYR A 327 -7.96 -5.04 30.87
N THR A 328 -7.04 -4.10 30.93
CA THR A 328 -6.28 -3.80 32.15
C THR A 328 -7.23 -3.34 33.28
N VAL A 329 -8.19 -2.45 32.95
CA VAL A 329 -9.23 -2.02 33.91
C VAL A 329 -10.05 -3.21 34.41
N LEU A 330 -10.53 -4.09 33.49
CA LEU A 330 -11.27 -5.30 33.85
C LEU A 330 -10.47 -6.24 34.77
N PHE A 331 -9.17 -6.40 34.50
CA PHE A 331 -8.30 -7.24 35.35
C PHE A 331 -8.06 -6.63 36.72
N ILE A 332 -7.92 -5.32 36.82
CA ILE A 332 -7.82 -4.59 38.09
C ILE A 332 -9.12 -4.78 38.89
N GLN A 333 -10.28 -4.56 38.28
CA GLN A 333 -11.59 -4.75 38.94
C GLN A 333 -11.79 -6.19 39.45
N SER A 334 -11.24 -7.17 38.72
CA SER A 334 -11.31 -8.59 39.16
C SER A 334 -10.36 -8.96 40.32
N GLY A 335 -9.52 -8.04 40.79
CA GLY A 335 -8.57 -8.25 41.90
C GLY A 335 -7.36 -9.14 41.57
N ASN A 336 -7.24 -9.64 40.32
CA ASN A 336 -6.21 -10.62 39.91
C ASN A 336 -5.33 -10.11 38.77
N ALA A 337 -5.20 -8.78 38.60
CA ALA A 337 -4.50 -8.18 37.47
C ALA A 337 -3.08 -8.72 37.26
N TRP A 338 -2.26 -8.71 38.33
CA TRP A 338 -0.88 -9.16 38.27
C TRP A 338 -0.72 -10.62 37.82
N LYS A 339 -1.50 -11.53 38.41
CA LYS A 339 -1.49 -12.96 38.06
C LYS A 339 -1.95 -13.21 36.63
N LYS A 340 -2.97 -12.44 36.17
CA LYS A 340 -3.46 -12.55 34.78
C LYS A 340 -2.43 -12.02 33.79
N MET A 341 -1.80 -10.87 34.04
CA MET A 341 -0.82 -10.26 33.16
C MET A 341 0.45 -11.13 32.94
N GLN A 342 0.75 -12.04 33.84
CA GLN A 342 1.86 -12.99 33.69
C GLN A 342 1.59 -14.13 32.70
N LYS A 343 0.36 -14.28 32.22
CA LYS A 343 0.05 -15.32 31.22
C LYS A 343 0.79 -15.04 29.92
N PRO A 344 1.43 -16.08 29.31
CA PRO A 344 2.27 -15.86 28.10
C PRO A 344 1.58 -15.11 26.98
N TYR A 345 0.33 -15.44 26.67
CA TYR A 345 -0.40 -14.78 25.59
C TYR A 345 -0.66 -13.29 25.86
N LEU A 346 -0.83 -12.87 27.11
CA LEU A 346 -0.98 -11.45 27.49
C LEU A 346 0.36 -10.70 27.40
N LEU A 347 1.46 -11.36 27.76
CA LEU A 347 2.80 -10.78 27.57
C LEU A 347 3.09 -10.54 26.08
N TRP A 348 2.77 -11.49 25.23
CA TRP A 348 2.91 -11.34 23.78
C TRP A 348 2.01 -10.22 23.22
N GLY A 349 0.76 -10.11 23.69
CA GLY A 349 -0.14 -9.00 23.32
C GLY A 349 0.39 -7.64 23.75
N THR A 350 0.91 -7.55 24.97
CA THR A 350 1.55 -6.31 25.48
C THR A 350 2.78 -5.94 24.66
N LEU A 351 3.63 -6.91 24.34
CA LEU A 351 4.81 -6.71 23.50
C LEU A 351 4.40 -6.23 22.10
N ALA A 352 3.37 -6.83 21.50
CA ALA A 352 2.85 -6.42 20.20
C ALA A 352 2.35 -4.97 20.24
N MET A 353 1.54 -4.61 21.21
CA MET A 353 1.03 -3.25 21.39
C MET A 353 2.16 -2.23 21.61
N LEU A 354 3.15 -2.54 22.45
CA LEU A 354 4.31 -1.68 22.67
C LEU A 354 5.13 -1.50 21.37
N ALA A 355 5.34 -2.56 20.60
CA ALA A 355 6.01 -2.49 19.33
C ALA A 355 5.25 -1.59 18.33
N MET A 356 3.92 -1.71 18.25
CA MET A 356 3.09 -0.82 17.44
C MET A 356 3.23 0.66 17.85
N ILE A 357 3.24 0.95 19.14
CA ILE A 357 3.41 2.32 19.67
C ILE A 357 4.81 2.85 19.34
N LEU A 358 5.86 2.03 19.50
CA LEU A 358 7.24 2.44 19.28
C LEU A 358 7.56 2.77 17.82
N VAL A 359 6.77 2.29 16.86
CA VAL A 359 6.92 2.71 15.46
C VAL A 359 6.72 4.23 15.29
N PHE A 360 5.79 4.85 16.03
CA PHE A 360 5.40 6.24 15.76
C PHE A 360 6.49 7.29 16.06
N PRO A 361 7.22 7.26 17.18
CA PRO A 361 8.30 8.23 17.44
C PRO A 361 9.35 8.23 16.34
N PHE A 362 9.68 7.05 15.80
CA PHE A 362 10.66 6.92 14.72
C PHE A 362 10.07 7.27 13.34
N ALA A 363 8.74 7.17 13.16
CA ALA A 363 8.05 7.54 11.92
C ALA A 363 7.78 9.05 11.77
N VAL A 364 8.11 9.87 12.78
CA VAL A 364 7.98 11.33 12.72
C VAL A 364 8.82 11.89 11.58
N ASP A 365 8.27 12.87 10.85
CA ASP A 365 8.88 13.43 9.64
C ASP A 365 10.32 13.95 9.87
N TRP A 366 10.58 14.56 11.01
CA TRP A 366 11.93 15.03 11.37
C TRP A 366 12.95 13.88 11.49
N PHE A 367 12.60 12.80 12.21
CA PHE A 367 13.49 11.65 12.39
C PHE A 367 13.68 10.89 11.07
N ARG A 368 12.58 10.62 10.37
CA ARG A 368 12.58 9.93 9.08
C ARG A 368 13.42 10.62 8.03
N ARG A 369 13.40 11.97 7.96
CA ARG A 369 14.20 12.73 6.99
C ARG A 369 15.69 12.77 7.35
N ARG A 370 16.02 12.72 8.63
CA ARG A 370 17.40 12.81 9.07
C ARG A 370 18.12 11.46 9.10
N THR A 371 17.41 10.39 9.41
CA THR A 371 17.95 9.03 9.60
C THR A 371 17.02 7.99 8.98
N TYR A 372 16.77 8.12 7.69
CA TYR A 372 15.78 7.28 6.98
C TYR A 372 16.07 5.79 7.13
N GLU A 373 17.33 5.40 7.00
CA GLU A 373 17.73 3.99 7.07
C GLU A 373 17.50 3.40 8.47
N THR A 374 17.84 4.15 9.51
CA THR A 374 17.57 3.75 10.91
C THR A 374 16.07 3.62 11.15
N PHE A 375 15.28 4.58 10.67
CA PHE A 375 13.83 4.49 10.72
C PHE A 375 13.33 3.20 10.06
N LEU A 376 13.81 2.88 8.85
CA LEU A 376 13.32 1.72 8.10
C LEU A 376 13.65 0.40 8.81
N VAL A 377 14.85 0.26 9.37
CA VAL A 377 15.25 -0.92 10.16
C VAL A 377 14.36 -1.10 11.38
N LEU A 378 14.21 -0.04 12.18
CA LEU A 378 13.39 -0.07 13.39
C LEU A 378 11.91 -0.32 13.06
N HIS A 379 11.40 0.30 11.99
CA HIS A 379 10.04 0.09 11.52
C HIS A 379 9.77 -1.37 11.15
N ILE A 380 10.66 -1.99 10.39
CA ILE A 380 10.56 -3.41 10.02
C ILE A 380 10.65 -4.31 11.25
N LEU A 381 11.64 -4.05 12.12
CA LEU A 381 11.83 -4.82 13.35
C LEU A 381 10.58 -4.79 14.23
N PHE A 382 10.07 -3.61 14.55
CA PHE A 382 8.88 -3.47 15.39
C PHE A 382 7.63 -4.05 14.71
N SER A 383 7.50 -3.92 13.40
CA SER A 383 6.38 -4.52 12.65
C SER A 383 6.41 -6.05 12.71
N VAL A 384 7.59 -6.67 12.61
CA VAL A 384 7.76 -8.12 12.76
C VAL A 384 7.44 -8.56 14.20
N VAL A 385 7.97 -7.85 15.20
CA VAL A 385 7.68 -8.12 16.63
C VAL A 385 6.19 -7.99 16.91
N ALA A 386 5.53 -6.96 16.38
CA ALA A 386 4.09 -6.77 16.53
C ALA A 386 3.31 -7.94 15.91
N LEU A 387 3.64 -8.33 14.67
CA LEU A 387 2.94 -9.40 13.97
C LEU A 387 3.13 -10.77 14.67
N VAL A 388 4.35 -11.11 15.06
CA VAL A 388 4.64 -12.34 15.82
C VAL A 388 3.94 -12.32 17.17
N GLY A 389 3.98 -11.19 17.87
CA GLY A 389 3.27 -11.01 19.15
C GLY A 389 1.77 -11.20 19.01
N CYS A 390 1.15 -10.71 17.92
CA CYS A 390 -0.25 -10.93 17.62
C CYS A 390 -0.59 -12.41 17.41
N PHE A 391 0.24 -13.18 16.70
CA PHE A 391 0.03 -14.64 16.55
C PHE A 391 0.02 -15.36 17.90
N TYR A 392 0.99 -15.09 18.76
CA TYR A 392 1.07 -15.70 20.09
C TYR A 392 0.03 -15.15 21.07
N HIS A 393 -0.48 -13.93 20.87
CA HIS A 393 -1.54 -13.36 21.69
C HIS A 393 -2.86 -14.11 21.51
N VAL A 394 -3.20 -14.50 20.30
CA VAL A 394 -4.47 -15.17 19.98
C VAL A 394 -4.37 -16.70 19.90
N ILE A 395 -3.25 -17.30 20.30
CA ILE A 395 -3.04 -18.76 20.28
C ILE A 395 -3.99 -19.52 21.20
N ILE A 396 -4.60 -18.82 22.18
CA ILE A 396 -5.52 -19.40 23.15
C ILE A 396 -6.91 -19.72 22.57
N PHE A 397 -7.24 -19.15 21.40
CA PHE A 397 -8.51 -19.41 20.74
C PHE A 397 -8.44 -20.74 20.00
N GLU A 398 -9.50 -21.54 20.14
CA GLU A 398 -9.63 -22.85 19.46
C GLU A 398 -9.53 -22.65 17.94
N ASP A 399 -9.00 -23.62 17.25
CA ASP A 399 -8.80 -23.64 15.79
C ASP A 399 -8.04 -22.42 15.22
N HIS A 400 -7.33 -21.69 16.09
CA HIS A 400 -6.57 -20.49 15.72
C HIS A 400 -7.43 -19.44 15.00
N GLU A 401 -8.66 -19.26 15.46
CA GLU A 401 -9.74 -18.46 14.87
C GLU A 401 -9.27 -17.12 14.28
N TYR A 402 -8.46 -16.36 15.00
CA TYR A 402 -8.05 -15.01 14.58
C TYR A 402 -6.80 -14.95 13.70
N TRP A 403 -6.14 -16.08 13.43
CA TRP A 403 -4.97 -16.12 12.55
C TRP A 403 -5.31 -15.74 11.10
N PHE A 404 -6.56 -15.84 10.70
CA PHE A 404 -6.98 -15.44 9.37
C PHE A 404 -6.82 -13.92 9.09
N TYR A 405 -6.79 -13.07 10.10
CA TYR A 405 -6.43 -11.67 9.95
C TYR A 405 -4.92 -11.45 9.78
N LEU A 406 -4.09 -12.35 10.29
CA LEU A 406 -2.65 -12.20 10.35
C LEU A 406 -1.95 -12.83 9.14
N TRP A 407 -2.40 -14.02 8.70
CA TRP A 407 -1.80 -14.69 7.54
C TRP A 407 -1.82 -13.88 6.25
N PRO A 408 -2.86 -13.11 5.89
CA PRO A 408 -2.83 -12.26 4.71
C PRO A 408 -1.69 -11.25 4.73
N ALA A 409 -1.36 -10.68 5.89
CA ALA A 409 -0.23 -9.78 6.03
C ALA A 409 1.10 -10.46 5.71
N VAL A 410 1.31 -11.70 6.21
CA VAL A 410 2.50 -12.52 5.91
C VAL A 410 2.58 -12.82 4.42
N VAL A 411 1.49 -13.29 3.81
CA VAL A 411 1.43 -13.64 2.38
C VAL A 411 1.70 -12.42 1.50
N ILE A 412 1.10 -11.27 1.80
CA ILE A 412 1.31 -10.02 1.08
C ILE A 412 2.79 -9.60 1.17
N TRP A 413 3.36 -9.65 2.37
CA TRP A 413 4.76 -9.26 2.60
C TRP A 413 5.73 -10.17 1.87
N VAL A 414 5.59 -11.49 2.01
CA VAL A 414 6.43 -12.47 1.32
C VAL A 414 6.30 -12.31 -0.19
N SER A 415 5.08 -12.16 -0.71
CA SER A 415 4.84 -11.96 -2.14
C SER A 415 5.51 -10.68 -2.67
N ASP A 416 5.46 -9.56 -1.93
CA ASP A 416 6.18 -8.34 -2.32
C ASP A 416 7.69 -8.57 -2.35
N ARG A 417 8.27 -9.28 -1.36
CA ARG A 417 9.71 -9.59 -1.33
C ARG A 417 10.12 -10.48 -2.50
N VAL A 418 9.35 -11.53 -2.78
CA VAL A 418 9.59 -12.44 -3.92
C VAL A 418 9.51 -11.68 -5.24
N LEU A 419 8.47 -10.86 -5.46
CA LEU A 419 8.35 -10.05 -6.66
C LEU A 419 9.51 -9.06 -6.84
N ARG A 420 9.99 -8.46 -5.75
CA ARG A 420 11.18 -7.58 -5.79
C ARG A 420 12.43 -8.35 -6.19
N LEU A 421 12.63 -9.54 -5.62
CA LEU A 421 13.75 -10.41 -5.99
C LEU A 421 13.69 -10.80 -7.47
N ILE A 422 12.51 -11.19 -7.97
CA ILE A 422 12.29 -11.50 -9.38
C ILE A 422 12.63 -10.28 -10.26
N ARG A 423 12.20 -9.07 -9.88
CA ARG A 423 12.54 -7.84 -10.61
C ARG A 423 14.04 -7.57 -10.62
N ILE A 424 14.72 -7.74 -9.48
CA ILE A 424 16.19 -7.58 -9.39
C ILE A 424 16.86 -8.58 -10.33
N VAL A 425 16.49 -9.86 -10.28
CA VAL A 425 17.05 -10.89 -11.17
C VAL A 425 16.76 -10.55 -12.63
N TYR A 426 15.52 -10.20 -12.97
CA TYR A 426 15.11 -9.85 -14.32
C TYR A 426 15.87 -8.64 -14.88
N CYS A 427 16.07 -7.58 -14.11
CA CYS A 427 16.75 -6.38 -14.58
C CYS A 427 18.27 -6.58 -14.75
N ASN A 428 18.88 -7.44 -13.93
CA ASN A 428 20.34 -7.47 -13.81
C ASN A 428 20.99 -8.71 -14.42
N LEU A 429 20.24 -9.77 -14.68
CA LEU A 429 20.79 -11.02 -15.18
C LEU A 429 20.12 -11.41 -16.49
N HIS A 430 20.91 -11.55 -17.52
CA HIS A 430 20.49 -12.13 -18.78
C HIS A 430 21.29 -13.42 -19.05
N VAL A 431 20.58 -14.48 -19.34
CA VAL A 431 21.17 -15.78 -19.69
C VAL A 431 20.80 -16.09 -21.14
N GLN A 432 21.76 -15.98 -22.04
CA GLN A 432 21.60 -16.43 -23.41
C GLN A 432 21.90 -17.92 -23.48
N LEU A 433 20.85 -18.71 -23.70
CA LEU A 433 20.94 -20.15 -23.95
C LEU A 433 21.22 -20.39 -25.44
N GLY A 434 22.50 -20.50 -25.77
CA GLY A 434 22.98 -20.84 -27.11
C GLY A 434 24.15 -21.81 -27.05
N SER A 435 24.82 -22.08 -28.18
CA SER A 435 25.99 -22.99 -28.26
C SER A 435 27.15 -22.58 -27.34
N ARG A 436 27.17 -21.33 -26.85
CA ARG A 436 27.98 -20.84 -25.71
C ARG A 436 27.08 -20.04 -24.80
N SER A 437 26.74 -20.58 -23.64
CA SER A 437 25.97 -19.88 -22.60
C SER A 437 26.76 -18.64 -22.15
N ARG A 438 26.20 -17.45 -22.39
CA ARG A 438 26.77 -16.17 -21.91
C ARG A 438 25.92 -15.63 -20.78
N PHE A 439 26.57 -15.27 -19.66
CA PHE A 439 25.97 -14.54 -18.57
C PHE A 439 26.31 -13.07 -18.73
N GLN A 440 25.30 -12.22 -18.83
CA GLN A 440 25.46 -10.79 -18.90
C GLN A 440 24.88 -10.17 -17.63
N CYS A 441 25.71 -9.44 -16.88
CA CYS A 441 25.33 -8.72 -15.69
C CYS A 441 25.26 -7.21 -15.97
N THR A 442 24.54 -6.46 -15.14
CA THR A 442 24.48 -5.00 -15.23
C THR A 442 25.87 -4.39 -15.01
N GLU A 443 26.31 -3.59 -15.98
CA GLU A 443 27.50 -2.77 -15.87
C GLU A 443 27.10 -1.35 -15.46
N CYS A 444 27.90 -0.71 -14.63
CA CYS A 444 27.63 0.62 -14.11
C CYS A 444 28.87 1.52 -14.17
N VAL A 445 28.68 2.73 -14.66
CA VAL A 445 29.69 3.79 -14.65
C VAL A 445 29.10 5.00 -13.92
N ALA A 446 29.82 5.51 -12.91
CA ALA A 446 29.46 6.71 -12.18
C ALA A 446 30.55 7.78 -12.37
N ALA A 447 30.16 8.97 -12.81
CA ALA A 447 31.03 10.12 -13.00
C ALA A 447 30.49 11.32 -12.20
N TYR A 448 31.33 11.97 -11.40
CA TYR A 448 30.91 13.13 -10.62
C TYR A 448 31.37 14.43 -11.29
N ASP A 449 30.39 15.27 -11.63
CA ASP A 449 30.60 16.64 -12.08
C ASP A 449 30.55 17.60 -10.89
N LYS A 450 31.67 18.24 -10.59
CA LYS A 450 31.80 19.17 -9.47
C LYS A 450 31.06 20.49 -9.72
N ASP A 451 31.04 20.97 -10.98
CA ASP A 451 30.49 22.29 -11.32
C ASP A 451 28.95 22.24 -11.33
N ALA A 452 28.39 21.13 -11.75
CA ALA A 452 26.96 20.87 -11.69
C ALA A 452 26.50 20.27 -10.34
N ASP A 453 27.42 19.81 -9.49
CA ASP A 453 27.17 19.05 -8.25
C ASP A 453 26.23 17.85 -8.49
N ILE A 454 26.58 17.04 -9.50
CA ILE A 454 25.75 15.90 -9.92
C ILE A 454 26.64 14.69 -10.21
N ILE A 455 26.11 13.51 -9.85
CA ILE A 455 26.63 12.23 -10.28
C ILE A 455 25.84 11.78 -11.51
N HIS A 456 26.55 11.63 -12.63
CA HIS A 456 26.05 10.97 -13.83
C HIS A 456 26.23 9.47 -13.66
N LEU A 457 25.13 8.74 -13.59
CA LEU A 457 25.15 7.29 -13.46
C LEU A 457 24.62 6.68 -14.75
N GLU A 458 25.48 5.94 -15.46
CA GLU A 458 25.12 5.18 -16.64
C GLU A 458 25.13 3.70 -16.31
N LEU A 459 24.00 3.03 -16.58
CA LEU A 459 23.79 1.62 -16.31
C LEU A 459 23.45 0.91 -17.62
N THR A 460 24.21 -0.14 -17.94
CA THR A 460 23.91 -1.08 -19.01
C THR A 460 23.27 -2.31 -18.39
N PRO A 461 21.94 -2.46 -18.41
CA PRO A 461 21.25 -3.58 -17.77
C PRO A 461 21.63 -4.91 -18.43
N GLY A 462 21.64 -5.98 -17.64
CA GLY A 462 21.89 -7.33 -18.16
C GLY A 462 20.74 -7.88 -19.01
N SER A 463 19.58 -7.24 -19.03
CA SER A 463 18.37 -7.70 -19.74
C SER A 463 17.90 -6.71 -20.80
N GLY A 464 17.07 -7.19 -21.75
CA GLY A 464 16.43 -6.37 -22.79
C GLY A 464 15.26 -5.55 -22.22
N LEU A 465 15.52 -4.59 -21.32
CA LEU A 465 14.50 -3.70 -20.80
C LEU A 465 13.96 -2.77 -21.88
N GLN A 466 12.68 -2.40 -21.76
CA GLN A 466 12.06 -1.37 -22.58
C GLN A 466 11.86 -0.10 -21.75
N PRO A 467 12.76 0.89 -21.86
CA PRO A 467 12.62 2.14 -21.12
C PRO A 467 11.46 2.96 -21.66
N ALA A 468 10.76 3.66 -20.77
CA ALA A 468 9.68 4.56 -21.12
C ALA A 468 9.67 5.79 -20.18
N PRO A 469 9.08 6.92 -20.62
CA PRO A 469 8.90 8.08 -19.79
C PRO A 469 8.09 7.75 -18.51
N GLY A 470 8.33 8.47 -17.41
CA GLY A 470 7.67 8.26 -16.13
C GLY A 470 8.15 7.06 -15.33
N GLN A 471 9.15 6.33 -15.84
CA GLN A 471 9.75 5.22 -15.12
C GLN A 471 10.80 5.68 -14.11
N TYR A 472 10.84 4.97 -12.98
CA TYR A 472 11.89 5.07 -11.97
C TYR A 472 12.35 3.69 -11.54
N TYR A 473 13.57 3.61 -11.01
CA TYR A 473 14.20 2.37 -10.58
C TYR A 473 14.75 2.54 -9.18
N PHE A 474 14.68 1.49 -8.37
CA PHE A 474 15.43 1.43 -7.12
C PHE A 474 16.82 0.91 -7.41
N LEU A 475 17.81 1.63 -6.92
CA LEU A 475 19.22 1.30 -7.05
C LEU A 475 19.74 0.71 -5.75
N TYR A 476 20.45 -0.41 -5.86
CA TYR A 476 21.08 -1.12 -4.76
C TYR A 476 22.59 -1.18 -4.99
N GLN A 477 23.37 -1.01 -3.94
CA GLN A 477 24.78 -1.29 -3.96
C GLN A 477 25.08 -2.51 -3.07
N PRO A 478 24.94 -3.76 -3.58
CA PRO A 478 25.19 -4.97 -2.81
C PRO A 478 26.66 -5.02 -2.36
N PHE A 479 27.00 -5.97 -1.50
CA PHE A 479 28.36 -6.20 -0.98
C PHE A 479 28.90 -5.11 -0.05
N ARG A 480 28.02 -4.33 0.56
CA ARG A 480 28.35 -3.39 1.65
C ARG A 480 27.54 -3.76 2.89
N LEU A 481 28.03 -3.37 4.08
CA LEU A 481 27.28 -3.54 5.34
C LEU A 481 25.89 -2.86 5.28
N THR A 482 25.77 -1.79 4.49
CA THR A 482 24.52 -1.05 4.22
C THR A 482 23.95 -1.36 2.82
N GLY A 483 24.40 -2.39 2.14
CA GLY A 483 24.04 -2.71 0.75
C GLY A 483 22.59 -3.14 0.53
N TRP A 484 21.82 -3.35 1.61
CA TRP A 484 20.38 -3.57 1.60
C TRP A 484 19.56 -2.27 1.37
N GLU A 485 20.21 -1.09 1.48
CA GLU A 485 19.62 0.21 1.18
C GLU A 485 19.23 0.30 -0.29
N SER A 486 18.06 0.82 -0.56
CA SER A 486 17.55 1.01 -1.92
C SER A 486 16.89 2.37 -2.06
N HIS A 487 17.35 3.13 -3.03
CA HIS A 487 16.86 4.49 -3.28
C HIS A 487 16.21 4.57 -4.66
N PRO A 488 15.02 5.18 -4.79
CA PRO A 488 14.37 5.37 -6.08
C PRO A 488 14.97 6.55 -6.83
N PHE A 489 15.26 6.35 -8.11
CA PHE A 489 15.71 7.38 -9.03
C PHE A 489 14.92 7.35 -10.33
N THR A 490 14.49 8.53 -10.77
CA THR A 490 13.82 8.69 -12.05
C THR A 490 14.80 8.45 -13.18
N LEU A 491 14.36 7.71 -14.21
CA LEU A 491 15.12 7.54 -15.45
C LEU A 491 15.28 8.91 -16.13
N GLY A 492 16.52 9.36 -16.30
CA GLY A 492 16.80 10.65 -16.92
C GLY A 492 16.83 10.61 -18.44
N SER A 493 17.46 9.59 -19.01
CA SER A 493 17.49 9.34 -20.46
C SER A 493 17.91 7.90 -20.75
N TRP A 494 17.75 7.48 -22.01
CA TRP A 494 18.28 6.20 -22.48
C TRP A 494 18.83 6.31 -23.90
N SER A 495 19.76 5.43 -24.25
CA SER A 495 20.27 5.29 -25.60
C SER A 495 20.56 3.82 -25.92
N TYR A 496 20.60 3.51 -27.20
CA TYR A 496 21.05 2.21 -27.71
C TYR A 496 22.41 2.42 -28.36
N ASN A 497 23.46 1.78 -27.84
CA ASN A 497 24.80 1.85 -28.36
C ASN A 497 25.03 0.67 -29.29
N ASP A 498 25.40 0.94 -30.56
CA ASP A 498 25.81 -0.09 -31.52
C ASP A 498 27.21 -0.59 -31.07
N GLY A 499 27.25 -1.68 -30.36
CA GLY A 499 28.35 -2.59 -29.96
C GLY A 499 29.84 -2.19 -30.04
N ALA A 500 30.20 -0.94 -30.22
CA ALA A 500 31.57 -0.48 -30.13
C ALA A 500 31.97 -0.43 -28.62
N PRO A 501 33.15 -0.93 -28.21
CA PRO A 501 33.59 -0.86 -26.83
C PRO A 501 33.59 0.62 -26.39
N SER A 502 32.91 0.92 -25.28
CA SER A 502 32.77 2.25 -24.69
C SER A 502 34.13 2.77 -24.14
N THR A 503 35.09 3.00 -25.01
CA THR A 503 36.35 3.67 -24.68
C THR A 503 36.25 5.17 -24.94
N GLN A 504 35.06 5.75 -24.91
CA GLN A 504 34.88 7.19 -25.06
C GLN A 504 34.14 7.83 -23.85
N CYS A 505 34.65 7.62 -22.65
CA CYS A 505 34.75 8.74 -21.72
C CYS A 505 35.94 9.62 -22.18
N ARG A 506 35.81 10.24 -23.35
CA ARG A 506 36.78 11.25 -23.79
C ARG A 506 36.69 12.42 -22.83
N SER A 507 37.76 12.53 -22.07
CA SER A 507 38.26 13.67 -21.32
C SER A 507 37.56 15.00 -21.64
N LEU A 508 37.01 15.63 -20.63
CA LEU A 508 36.97 17.06 -20.43
C LEU A 508 38.45 17.60 -20.41
N LYS A 509 39.15 17.49 -21.53
CA LYS A 509 40.31 18.32 -21.80
C LYS A 509 39.84 19.54 -22.56
N ARG A 510 39.90 20.65 -21.91
CA ARG A 510 39.85 21.99 -22.44
C ARG A 510 40.99 22.11 -23.47
N ASP A 511 40.67 22.04 -24.76
CA ASP A 511 41.60 22.32 -25.82
C ASP A 511 41.91 23.83 -25.81
N THR A 512 43.07 24.15 -25.25
CA THR A 512 43.80 25.36 -25.60
C THR A 512 44.90 24.96 -26.58
N THR A 513 44.91 25.65 -27.70
CA THR A 513 45.88 25.65 -28.80
C THR A 513 45.77 24.54 -29.86
N THR A 514 45.18 24.93 -30.95
CA THR A 514 45.24 24.29 -32.26
C THR A 514 46.63 24.54 -32.86
N ASP A 515 47.40 23.48 -33.08
CA ASP A 515 48.52 23.52 -34.03
C ASP A 515 48.08 22.79 -35.31
N VAL A 516 48.10 23.54 -36.43
CA VAL A 516 47.55 23.16 -37.75
C VAL A 516 48.71 22.65 -38.62
N SER A 517 49.34 21.55 -38.27
CA SER A 517 50.40 21.01 -39.12
C SER A 517 50.53 19.50 -39.15
N GLU A 518 49.41 18.75 -39.24
CA GLU A 518 49.49 17.35 -39.71
C GLU A 518 48.13 16.90 -40.28
N ILE A 519 47.94 17.22 -41.58
CA ILE A 519 46.96 16.61 -42.45
C ILE A 519 47.68 15.51 -43.23
N PRO A 520 47.36 14.21 -43.07
CA PRO A 520 47.83 13.19 -43.97
C PRO A 520 47.03 13.21 -45.27
N LEU A 521 47.71 13.35 -46.35
CA LEU A 521 47.22 13.21 -47.71
C LEU A 521 46.92 11.75 -48.05
N LEU A 522 45.77 11.52 -48.65
CA LEU A 522 45.25 10.40 -49.47
C LEU A 522 45.89 9.00 -49.39
N PRO A 523 45.10 7.94 -49.27
CA PRO A 523 45.60 6.56 -49.34
C PRO A 523 45.82 6.09 -50.76
N ASP A 524 46.97 5.48 -50.99
CA ASP A 524 47.36 4.81 -52.21
C ASP A 524 46.55 3.51 -52.43
N THR A 525 46.33 3.18 -53.69
CA THR A 525 45.63 2.03 -54.25
C THR A 525 46.22 0.68 -53.80
N PRO A 526 45.38 -0.37 -53.60
CA PRO A 526 45.86 -1.67 -53.17
C PRO A 526 46.41 -2.52 -54.28
N SER A 527 47.61 -3.06 -54.09
CA SER A 527 48.14 -4.14 -54.87
C SER A 527 47.57 -5.49 -54.41
N SER A 528 47.20 -6.29 -55.41
CA SER A 528 46.68 -7.65 -55.28
C SER A 528 47.66 -8.62 -54.59
N GLY A 529 47.25 -9.23 -53.51
CA GLY A 529 47.88 -10.40 -52.87
C GLY A 529 46.79 -11.35 -52.37
N SER A 530 46.69 -12.48 -53.05
CA SER A 530 45.76 -13.57 -52.70
C SER A 530 46.28 -14.31 -51.44
N ASP A 531 45.51 -14.23 -50.35
CA ASP A 531 45.57 -15.22 -49.28
C ASP A 531 44.17 -15.65 -48.90
N TYR A 532 43.89 -16.94 -49.15
CA TYR A 532 42.65 -17.63 -48.72
C TYR A 532 42.68 -17.85 -47.20
N GLY A 533 42.18 -16.89 -46.47
CA GLY A 533 41.80 -17.01 -45.07
C GLY A 533 40.32 -17.27 -44.98
N SER A 534 39.92 -18.36 -44.36
CA SER A 534 38.54 -18.77 -44.12
C SER A 534 37.73 -17.63 -43.48
N ILE A 535 36.72 -17.14 -44.23
CA ILE A 535 35.73 -16.19 -43.72
C ILE A 535 34.84 -16.95 -42.78
N ASP A 536 35.05 -16.74 -41.48
CA ASP A 536 34.10 -17.09 -40.42
C ASP A 536 32.89 -16.16 -40.55
N THR A 537 31.91 -16.54 -41.40
CA THR A 537 30.62 -15.88 -41.52
C THR A 537 29.71 -16.23 -40.36
N SER A 538 30.01 -15.71 -39.16
CA SER A 538 29.04 -15.56 -38.07
C SER A 538 28.85 -14.09 -37.79
N THR A 539 28.25 -13.35 -38.75
CA THR A 539 27.74 -12.00 -38.49
C THR A 539 26.36 -12.09 -37.87
N ASP A 540 26.33 -12.40 -36.59
CA ASP A 540 25.21 -11.94 -35.76
C ASP A 540 25.22 -10.41 -35.80
N PRO A 541 24.08 -9.74 -36.09
CA PRO A 541 24.01 -8.28 -36.11
C PRO A 541 24.49 -7.77 -34.75
N PRO A 542 25.26 -6.66 -34.71
CA PRO A 542 25.80 -6.13 -33.47
C PRO A 542 24.66 -5.89 -32.48
N GLU A 543 24.72 -6.57 -31.35
CA GLU A 543 23.69 -6.52 -30.29
C GLU A 543 23.66 -5.09 -29.73
N ARG A 544 22.59 -4.35 -30.01
CA ARG A 544 22.40 -2.98 -29.49
C ARG A 544 22.28 -3.00 -27.99
N LYS A 545 23.30 -2.54 -27.28
CA LYS A 545 23.29 -2.44 -25.82
C LYS A 545 22.51 -1.22 -25.37
N LEU A 546 21.53 -1.44 -24.49
CA LEU A 546 20.76 -0.38 -23.85
C LEU A 546 21.59 0.27 -22.75
N ALA A 547 21.67 1.60 -22.74
CA ALA A 547 22.23 2.39 -21.67
C ALA A 547 21.14 3.25 -21.01
N LEU A 548 20.98 3.14 -19.71
CA LEU A 548 20.06 3.92 -18.89
C LEU A 548 20.85 4.97 -18.12
N ARG A 549 20.43 6.24 -18.14
CA ARG A 549 21.12 7.35 -17.49
C ARG A 549 20.28 7.94 -16.38
N PHE A 550 20.96 8.19 -15.23
CA PHE A 550 20.37 8.82 -14.04
C PHE A 550 21.23 10.01 -13.62
N TRP A 551 20.58 11.12 -13.22
CA TRP A 551 21.22 12.31 -12.70
C TRP A 551 20.95 12.42 -11.22
N ILE A 552 21.96 12.15 -10.40
CA ILE A 552 21.84 12.01 -8.97
C ILE A 552 22.51 13.19 -8.27
N ARG A 553 21.72 13.96 -7.54
CA ARG A 553 22.26 15.00 -6.68
C ARG A 553 22.76 14.36 -5.38
N PRO A 554 24.03 14.59 -4.98
CA PRO A 554 24.53 14.05 -3.74
C PRO A 554 23.93 14.82 -2.55
N TYR A 555 23.11 14.13 -1.78
CA TYR A 555 22.62 14.59 -0.47
C TYR A 555 23.37 13.85 0.64
N ASP A 556 22.67 13.41 1.67
CA ASP A 556 23.21 12.60 2.75
C ASP A 556 23.15 11.10 2.43
N GLY A 557 23.79 10.25 3.26
CA GLY A 557 23.74 8.81 3.14
C GLY A 557 24.44 8.26 1.89
N TRP A 558 23.78 7.34 1.19
CA TRP A 558 24.34 6.61 0.05
C TRP A 558 24.85 7.50 -1.09
N THR A 559 24.08 8.53 -1.46
CA THR A 559 24.45 9.42 -2.58
C THR A 559 25.69 10.26 -2.29
N ARG A 560 25.85 10.75 -1.05
CA ARG A 560 27.09 11.42 -0.60
C ARG A 560 28.27 10.47 -0.66
N HIS A 561 28.07 9.25 -0.20
CA HIS A 561 29.15 8.26 -0.21
C HIS A 561 29.57 7.89 -1.65
N LEU A 562 28.62 7.76 -2.59
CA LEU A 562 28.92 7.53 -4.01
C LEU A 562 29.74 8.70 -4.61
N ARG A 563 29.39 9.94 -4.26
CA ARG A 563 30.19 11.13 -4.62
C ARG A 563 31.61 11.03 -4.06
N ASP A 564 31.73 10.69 -2.78
CA ASP A 564 33.06 10.63 -2.10
C ASP A 564 33.94 9.54 -2.72
N GLN A 565 33.34 8.41 -3.15
CA GLN A 565 34.05 7.40 -3.95
C GLN A 565 34.51 7.94 -5.30
N CYS A 566 33.69 8.71 -6.00
CA CYS A 566 34.10 9.37 -7.26
C CYS A 566 35.24 10.36 -7.02
N LEU A 567 35.22 11.12 -5.93
CA LEU A 567 36.25 12.07 -5.60
C LEU A 567 37.61 11.43 -5.25
N GLN A 568 37.60 10.19 -4.78
CA GLN A 568 38.83 9.40 -4.52
C GLN A 568 39.52 8.93 -5.80
N SER A 569 38.78 8.85 -6.92
CA SER A 569 39.34 8.50 -8.22
C SER A 569 40.00 9.73 -8.88
N PRO A 570 41.20 9.63 -9.45
CA PRO A 570 41.86 10.74 -10.17
C PRO A 570 41.01 11.28 -11.34
N THR A 571 40.26 10.41 -12.00
CA THR A 571 39.42 10.76 -13.13
C THR A 571 37.99 11.15 -12.69
N ARG A 572 37.68 11.05 -11.38
CA ARG A 572 36.31 11.19 -10.84
C ARG A 572 35.29 10.22 -11.45
N ILE A 573 35.75 9.15 -12.08
CA ILE A 573 34.96 8.10 -12.67
C ILE A 573 35.25 6.81 -11.93
N ILE A 574 34.20 6.07 -11.61
CA ILE A 574 34.27 4.75 -10.95
C ILE A 574 33.30 3.78 -11.60
N GLN A 575 33.51 2.49 -11.38
CA GLN A 575 32.60 1.43 -11.82
C GLN A 575 32.06 0.69 -10.59
N PRO A 576 31.03 1.25 -9.92
CA PRO A 576 30.45 0.61 -8.75
C PRO A 576 29.54 -0.52 -9.14
N ASN A 577 29.47 -1.58 -8.31
CA ASN A 577 28.48 -2.64 -8.46
C ASN A 577 27.11 -2.12 -7.99
N ILE A 578 26.25 -1.77 -8.94
CA ILE A 578 24.88 -1.30 -8.67
C ILE A 578 23.90 -2.23 -9.36
N LEU A 579 22.88 -2.67 -8.61
CA LEU A 579 21.78 -3.46 -9.13
C LEU A 579 20.53 -2.60 -9.27
N LEU A 580 19.74 -2.91 -10.31
CA LEU A 580 18.46 -2.29 -10.63
C LEU A 580 17.30 -3.13 -10.09
N GLU A 581 16.29 -2.49 -9.51
CA GLU A 581 14.97 -3.06 -9.27
C GLU A 581 13.92 -2.18 -9.98
N GLY A 582 13.23 -2.70 -10.97
CA GLY A 582 12.22 -1.94 -11.71
C GLY A 582 11.73 -2.67 -12.97
N PRO A 583 11.18 -1.94 -13.95
CA PRO A 583 10.73 -0.54 -13.87
C PRO A 583 9.50 -0.36 -12.96
N TYR A 584 9.38 0.80 -12.36
CA TYR A 584 8.21 1.30 -11.64
C TYR A 584 7.75 2.61 -12.27
N GLY A 585 6.54 3.04 -11.94
CA GLY A 585 5.93 4.26 -12.47
C GLY A 585 4.99 3.98 -13.64
N GLU A 586 4.16 4.97 -13.96
CA GLU A 586 3.22 4.91 -15.09
C GLU A 586 3.54 6.03 -16.08
N GLN A 587 3.50 5.70 -17.36
CA GLN A 587 3.70 6.66 -18.44
C GLN A 587 2.45 7.55 -18.58
N CYS A 588 2.61 8.85 -18.51
CA CYS A 588 1.58 9.79 -18.92
C CYS A 588 1.55 9.87 -20.46
N PRO A 589 0.40 9.68 -21.12
CA PRO A 589 0.33 9.68 -22.59
C PRO A 589 0.38 11.10 -23.14
N LEU A 590 1.56 11.75 -23.16
CA LEU A 590 1.74 13.12 -23.65
C LEU A 590 1.34 13.24 -25.14
N TRP A 591 1.61 12.21 -25.95
CA TRP A 591 1.32 12.19 -27.38
C TRP A 591 -0.16 12.35 -27.74
N LYS A 592 -1.07 12.38 -26.76
CA LYS A 592 -2.50 12.58 -26.94
C LYS A 592 -2.92 14.06 -26.83
N TYR A 593 -2.03 14.91 -26.33
CA TYR A 593 -2.29 16.35 -26.12
C TYR A 593 -1.61 17.16 -27.20
N GLU A 594 -2.29 18.20 -27.68
CA GLU A 594 -1.78 19.06 -28.76
C GLU A 594 -0.69 20.00 -28.26
N SER A 595 -0.81 20.51 -27.04
CA SER A 595 0.19 21.35 -26.41
C SER A 595 0.63 20.75 -25.06
N VAL A 596 1.93 20.75 -24.80
CA VAL A 596 2.51 20.20 -23.58
C VAL A 596 3.43 21.23 -22.92
N LEU A 597 3.17 21.55 -21.66
CA LEU A 597 4.02 22.38 -20.80
C LEU A 597 4.73 21.50 -19.79
N LEU A 598 6.06 21.37 -19.91
CA LEU A 598 6.92 20.65 -18.97
C LEU A 598 7.59 21.67 -18.04
N ILE A 599 7.40 21.54 -16.73
CA ILE A 599 7.99 22.42 -15.72
C ILE A 599 8.93 21.60 -14.85
N ALA A 600 10.22 21.90 -14.91
CA ALA A 600 11.27 21.16 -14.20
C ALA A 600 12.05 22.04 -13.22
N GLY A 601 12.39 21.50 -12.05
CA GLY A 601 13.21 22.14 -11.03
C GLY A 601 14.44 21.31 -10.67
N GLY A 602 15.64 21.83 -10.93
CA GLY A 602 16.90 21.12 -10.65
C GLY A 602 16.98 19.78 -11.37
N THR A 603 17.24 18.69 -10.61
CA THR A 603 17.27 17.32 -11.15
C THR A 603 15.90 16.76 -11.53
N GLY A 604 14.80 17.49 -11.26
CA GLY A 604 13.48 17.15 -11.78
C GLY A 604 13.37 17.15 -13.30
N ILE A 605 14.39 17.66 -14.00
CA ILE A 605 14.53 17.53 -15.46
C ILE A 605 14.56 16.05 -15.90
N ALA A 606 14.99 15.14 -15.02
CA ALA A 606 14.96 13.70 -15.28
C ALA A 606 13.55 13.16 -15.60
N ALA A 607 12.50 13.80 -15.08
CA ALA A 607 11.15 13.43 -15.47
C ALA A 607 10.74 13.97 -16.85
N ALA A 608 11.28 15.11 -17.29
CA ALA A 608 10.88 15.77 -18.54
C ALA A 608 11.61 15.22 -19.78
N VAL A 609 12.92 14.98 -19.69
CA VAL A 609 13.74 14.55 -20.84
C VAL A 609 13.24 13.26 -21.49
N PRO A 610 12.86 12.20 -20.76
CA PRO A 610 12.32 10.99 -21.37
C PRO A 610 11.06 11.24 -22.21
N TYR A 611 10.20 12.15 -21.79
CA TYR A 611 9.02 12.54 -22.58
C TYR A 611 9.39 13.29 -23.85
N ILE A 612 10.42 14.12 -23.80
CA ILE A 612 10.93 14.84 -24.97
C ILE A 612 11.53 13.83 -25.96
N GLN A 613 12.30 12.85 -25.49
CA GLN A 613 12.85 11.77 -26.31
C GLN A 613 11.74 10.94 -26.97
N ASP A 614 10.71 10.54 -26.21
CA ASP A 614 9.55 9.81 -26.73
C ASP A 614 8.78 10.62 -27.77
N HIS A 615 8.62 11.95 -27.56
CA HIS A 615 7.99 12.83 -28.53
C HIS A 615 8.77 12.90 -29.84
N ILE A 616 10.10 13.04 -29.79
CA ILE A 616 10.95 13.06 -30.98
C ILE A 616 10.80 11.75 -31.78
N LEU A 617 10.82 10.62 -31.07
CA LEU A 617 10.65 9.29 -31.67
C LEU A 617 9.27 9.15 -32.33
N ARG A 618 8.19 9.51 -31.60
CA ARG A 618 6.80 9.42 -32.13
C ARG A 618 6.51 10.41 -33.24
N SER A 619 7.10 11.59 -33.18
CA SER A 619 6.97 12.61 -34.23
C SER A 619 7.56 12.13 -35.55
N SER A 620 8.72 11.43 -35.51
CA SER A 620 9.32 10.84 -36.74
C SER A 620 8.49 9.72 -37.35
N THR A 621 7.64 9.04 -36.56
CA THR A 621 6.74 7.95 -37.01
C THR A 621 5.28 8.41 -37.21
N GLY A 622 4.96 9.68 -37.00
CA GLY A 622 3.58 10.21 -37.10
C GLY A 622 2.64 9.70 -35.99
N GLN A 623 3.17 9.20 -34.87
CA GLN A 623 2.38 8.61 -33.78
C GLN A 623 2.11 9.57 -32.62
N THR A 624 2.10 10.88 -32.86
CA THR A 624 1.81 11.89 -31.85
C THR A 624 0.82 12.91 -32.36
N SER A 625 -0.06 13.40 -31.49
CA SER A 625 -0.91 14.57 -31.73
C SER A 625 -0.28 15.87 -31.22
N THR A 626 0.86 15.76 -30.52
CA THR A 626 1.53 16.91 -29.91
C THR A 626 2.17 17.77 -30.98
N GLN A 627 1.72 19.03 -31.04
CA GLN A 627 2.18 20.03 -32.00
C GLN A 627 3.22 20.98 -31.38
N SER A 628 3.20 21.15 -30.04
CA SER A 628 4.13 22.02 -29.35
C SER A 628 4.47 21.48 -27.96
N ILE A 629 5.77 21.52 -27.63
CA ILE A 629 6.25 21.28 -26.28
C ILE A 629 6.99 22.53 -25.80
N HIS A 630 6.61 23.03 -24.63
CA HIS A 630 7.34 24.09 -23.93
C HIS A 630 7.97 23.54 -22.67
N LEU A 631 9.30 23.53 -22.60
CA LEU A 631 10.07 23.18 -21.39
C LEU A 631 10.43 24.45 -20.64
N VAL A 632 9.97 24.57 -19.41
CA VAL A 632 10.40 25.59 -18.43
C VAL A 632 11.27 24.92 -17.38
N TRP A 633 12.58 25.17 -17.41
CA TRP A 633 13.50 24.51 -16.52
C TRP A 633 14.30 25.49 -15.68
N THR A 634 14.22 25.31 -14.36
CA THR A 634 14.90 26.16 -13.37
C THR A 634 15.99 25.35 -12.66
N ALA A 635 17.22 25.80 -12.67
CA ALA A 635 18.31 25.20 -11.91
C ALA A 635 19.06 26.25 -11.08
N ARG A 636 19.74 25.79 -10.03
CA ARG A 636 20.59 26.68 -9.23
C ARG A 636 21.90 26.97 -9.95
N GLN A 637 22.51 25.93 -10.54
CA GLN A 637 23.80 26.00 -11.19
C GLN A 637 23.62 26.00 -12.72
N PRO A 638 24.24 26.97 -13.43
CA PRO A 638 24.17 27.01 -14.89
C PRO A 638 24.90 25.82 -15.56
N ALA A 639 25.89 25.22 -14.88
CA ALA A 639 26.61 24.05 -15.38
C ALA A 639 25.68 22.85 -15.68
N LEU A 640 24.68 22.59 -14.81
CA LEU A 640 23.68 21.55 -15.03
C LEU A 640 22.84 21.80 -16.28
N LEU A 641 22.40 23.06 -16.48
CA LEU A 641 21.62 23.44 -17.66
C LEU A 641 22.41 23.20 -18.94
N ARG A 642 23.68 23.65 -18.96
CA ARG A 642 24.57 23.49 -20.13
C ARG A 642 24.83 22.03 -20.48
N ASP A 643 25.13 21.22 -19.45
CA ASP A 643 25.48 19.83 -19.65
C ASP A 643 24.32 19.06 -20.32
N ILE A 644 23.12 19.12 -19.76
CA ILE A 644 21.95 18.39 -20.29
C ILE A 644 21.43 19.02 -21.59
N ALA A 645 21.47 20.37 -21.72
CA ALA A 645 21.10 21.04 -22.97
C ALA A 645 22.01 20.65 -24.14
N GLY A 646 23.32 20.58 -23.89
CA GLY A 646 24.32 20.23 -24.90
C GLY A 646 24.31 18.75 -25.31
N ARG A 647 23.80 17.86 -24.46
CA ARG A 647 23.75 16.41 -24.72
C ARG A 647 22.36 15.92 -25.05
N GLU A 648 21.48 15.83 -24.05
CA GLU A 648 20.18 15.17 -24.18
C GLU A 648 19.16 16.02 -24.91
N LEU A 649 19.19 17.36 -24.74
CA LEU A 649 18.24 18.25 -25.40
C LEU A 649 18.72 18.79 -26.75
N LYS A 650 19.95 18.53 -27.16
CA LYS A 650 20.54 19.07 -28.40
C LYS A 650 19.64 18.85 -29.62
N GLN A 651 19.10 17.64 -29.79
CA GLN A 651 18.21 17.31 -30.90
C GLN A 651 16.86 18.03 -30.81
N ALA A 652 16.33 18.21 -29.59
CA ALA A 652 15.09 18.92 -29.35
C ALA A 652 15.21 20.42 -29.63
N LEU A 653 16.33 21.05 -29.24
CA LEU A 653 16.57 22.48 -29.41
C LEU A 653 16.60 22.94 -30.87
N SER A 654 16.91 22.03 -31.81
CA SER A 654 16.88 22.32 -33.26
C SER A 654 15.48 22.23 -33.89
N ARG A 655 14.44 21.83 -33.13
CA ARG A 655 13.09 21.58 -33.65
C ARG A 655 12.19 22.82 -33.51
N LYS A 656 11.30 23.00 -34.48
CA LYS A 656 10.31 24.10 -34.48
C LYS A 656 9.14 23.87 -33.54
N ASP A 657 8.83 22.62 -33.19
CA ASP A 657 7.75 22.20 -32.28
C ASP A 657 8.20 22.17 -30.81
N PHE A 658 9.45 22.55 -30.52
CA PHE A 658 10.04 22.58 -29.19
C PHE A 658 10.48 24.00 -28.81
N ARG A 659 9.96 24.48 -27.67
CA ARG A 659 10.35 25.75 -27.06
C ARG A 659 10.96 25.49 -25.68
N VAL A 660 11.98 26.22 -25.32
CA VAL A 660 12.61 26.12 -24.00
C VAL A 660 12.75 27.51 -23.34
N SER A 661 12.60 27.54 -22.02
CA SER A 661 12.88 28.69 -21.16
C SER A 661 13.73 28.23 -19.99
N PHE A 662 14.97 28.65 -19.96
CA PHE A 662 15.91 28.33 -18.89
C PHE A 662 15.99 29.43 -17.86
N TYR A 663 16.01 29.04 -16.57
CA TYR A 663 16.10 29.96 -15.45
C TYR A 663 17.23 29.56 -14.51
N VAL A 664 18.10 30.53 -14.14
CA VAL A 664 19.18 30.32 -13.16
C VAL A 664 18.85 31.09 -11.89
N THR A 665 18.89 30.40 -10.75
CA THR A 665 18.54 31.00 -9.46
C THR A 665 19.73 31.36 -8.57
N SER A 666 20.97 31.11 -9.01
CA SER A 666 22.17 31.56 -8.29
C SER A 666 22.43 33.06 -8.54
N GLU A 667 22.83 33.79 -7.51
CA GLU A 667 23.16 35.24 -7.56
C GLU A 667 24.36 35.57 -8.44
N SER A 668 25.21 34.58 -8.77
CA SER A 668 26.43 34.74 -9.55
C SER A 668 26.20 34.77 -11.08
N ALA A 669 24.95 34.64 -11.54
CA ALA A 669 24.63 34.66 -12.96
C ALA A 669 24.32 36.10 -13.40
N SER A 670 25.18 36.72 -14.23
CA SER A 670 24.88 38.00 -14.88
C SER A 670 23.71 37.87 -15.84
N GLN A 671 22.78 38.83 -15.83
CA GLN A 671 21.65 38.92 -16.75
C GLN A 671 22.15 38.87 -18.21
N GLY A 672 21.52 38.01 -19.05
CA GLY A 672 21.82 37.99 -20.49
C GLY A 672 23.05 37.17 -20.90
N ALA A 673 23.57 36.27 -20.07
CA ALA A 673 24.64 35.37 -20.49
C ALA A 673 24.14 34.43 -21.59
N ILE A 674 24.45 34.76 -22.83
CA ILE A 674 24.31 33.85 -23.99
C ILE A 674 25.49 32.87 -23.92
N MET A 675 25.20 31.58 -23.72
CA MET A 675 26.22 30.55 -23.81
C MET A 675 25.73 29.52 -24.82
N ASP A 676 26.55 29.30 -25.84
CA ASP A 676 26.32 28.37 -26.95
C ASP A 676 24.94 28.57 -27.66
N GLY A 677 24.50 29.85 -27.79
CA GLY A 677 23.24 30.19 -28.46
C GLY A 677 21.96 30.04 -27.63
N VAL A 678 22.08 29.70 -26.34
CA VAL A 678 20.94 29.55 -25.43
C VAL A 678 20.89 30.71 -24.42
N GLU A 679 19.76 31.40 -24.37
CA GLU A 679 19.53 32.52 -23.47
C GLU A 679 19.00 32.04 -22.10
N PHE A 680 19.61 32.51 -21.02
CA PHE A 680 19.20 32.22 -19.65
C PHE A 680 18.57 33.45 -19.00
N ALA A 681 17.40 33.26 -18.41
CA ALA A 681 16.79 34.27 -17.54
C ALA A 681 17.28 34.06 -16.09
N CYS A 682 17.56 35.19 -15.42
CA CYS A 682 17.93 35.14 -13.99
C CYS A 682 16.66 35.12 -13.12
N GLY A 683 16.72 34.35 -12.01
CA GLY A 683 15.65 34.28 -11.04
C GLY A 683 14.72 33.09 -11.21
N ARG A 684 13.50 33.22 -10.67
CA ARG A 684 12.47 32.17 -10.74
C ARG A 684 11.43 32.53 -11.80
N PRO A 685 10.92 31.55 -12.60
CA PRO A 685 9.87 31.79 -13.56
C PRO A 685 8.57 32.21 -12.88
N ASP A 686 7.83 33.12 -13.51
CA ASP A 686 6.44 33.39 -13.15
C ASP A 686 5.55 32.28 -13.73
N LEU A 687 5.38 31.22 -12.93
CA LEU A 687 4.56 30.06 -13.32
C LEU A 687 3.10 30.42 -13.50
N GLN A 688 2.60 31.44 -12.78
CA GLN A 688 1.23 31.92 -12.92
C GLN A 688 1.00 32.49 -14.32
N ALA A 689 1.86 33.40 -14.77
CA ALA A 689 1.77 34.00 -16.09
C ALA A 689 1.95 32.97 -17.21
N ILE A 690 2.95 32.08 -17.08
CA ILE A 690 3.22 31.06 -18.08
C ILE A 690 2.03 30.10 -18.26
N ILE A 691 1.49 29.56 -17.17
CA ILE A 691 0.36 28.61 -17.21
C ILE A 691 -0.91 29.30 -17.70
N THR A 692 -1.13 30.56 -17.29
CA THR A 692 -2.29 31.34 -17.76
C THR A 692 -2.23 31.56 -19.27
N ALA A 693 -1.05 31.92 -19.82
CA ALA A 693 -0.88 32.11 -21.26
C ALA A 693 -1.20 30.81 -22.04
N HIS A 694 -0.65 29.66 -21.63
CA HIS A 694 -0.96 28.38 -22.23
C HIS A 694 -2.44 27.97 -22.11
N ALA A 695 -3.10 28.32 -21.00
CA ALA A 695 -4.51 28.06 -20.81
C ALA A 695 -5.40 28.94 -21.71
N GLU A 696 -5.00 30.17 -21.95
CA GLU A 696 -5.70 31.10 -22.87
C GLU A 696 -5.52 30.68 -24.32
N GLU A 697 -4.31 30.30 -24.74
CA GLU A 697 -4.04 29.72 -26.07
C GLU A 697 -4.92 28.50 -26.30
N ALA A 698 -4.99 27.60 -25.34
CA ALA A 698 -5.84 26.42 -25.41
C ALA A 698 -7.32 26.73 -25.53
N ARG A 699 -7.80 27.75 -24.81
CA ARG A 699 -9.19 28.15 -24.85
C ARG A 699 -9.57 28.77 -26.20
N LEU A 700 -8.68 29.56 -26.80
CA LEU A 700 -8.90 30.20 -28.10
C LEU A 700 -8.81 29.19 -29.24
N GLY A 701 -7.81 28.26 -29.19
CA GLY A 701 -7.58 27.24 -30.21
C GLY A 701 -8.40 25.97 -30.05
N SER A 702 -9.25 25.86 -29.00
CA SER A 702 -9.94 24.59 -28.63
C SER A 702 -8.98 23.39 -28.48
N SER A 703 -7.71 23.65 -28.15
CA SER A 703 -6.66 22.64 -28.06
C SER A 703 -6.57 22.03 -26.67
N SER A 704 -6.10 20.80 -26.59
CA SER A 704 -5.85 20.09 -25.33
C SER A 704 -4.46 20.40 -24.82
N VAL A 705 -4.36 20.82 -23.54
CA VAL A 705 -3.09 21.14 -22.88
C VAL A 705 -2.81 20.21 -21.72
N LEU A 706 -1.57 19.71 -21.65
CA LEU A 706 -1.06 19.01 -20.49
C LEU A 706 0.04 19.85 -19.82
N VAL A 707 -0.08 20.02 -18.50
CA VAL A 707 0.97 20.59 -17.64
C VAL A 707 1.56 19.50 -16.78
N LEU A 708 2.83 19.14 -17.02
CA LEU A 708 3.58 18.18 -16.21
C LEU A 708 4.64 18.93 -15.40
N VAL A 709 4.65 18.69 -14.08
CA VAL A 709 5.55 19.39 -13.15
C VAL A 709 6.37 18.39 -12.36
N CYS A 710 7.70 18.59 -12.36
CA CYS A 710 8.62 17.85 -11.52
C CYS A 710 9.67 18.78 -10.88
N GLY A 711 9.65 18.89 -9.57
CA GLY A 711 10.58 19.76 -8.85
C GLY A 711 10.21 19.97 -7.38
N PRO A 712 10.81 20.96 -6.72
CA PRO A 712 10.54 21.25 -5.31
C PRO A 712 9.05 21.49 -5.03
N SER A 713 8.59 21.06 -3.87
CA SER A 713 7.16 21.13 -3.48
C SER A 713 6.54 22.54 -3.55
N GLY A 714 7.36 23.58 -3.34
CA GLY A 714 6.93 24.98 -3.51
C GLY A 714 6.59 25.32 -4.97
N MET A 715 7.44 24.89 -5.93
CA MET A 715 7.21 25.07 -7.35
C MET A 715 5.98 24.30 -7.82
N ALA A 716 5.84 23.04 -7.45
CA ALA A 716 4.67 22.24 -7.75
C ALA A 716 3.38 22.85 -7.16
N GLY A 717 3.46 23.40 -5.95
CA GLY A 717 2.34 24.11 -5.32
C GLY A 717 1.89 25.37 -6.06
N LEU A 718 2.82 26.19 -6.57
CA LEU A 718 2.53 27.37 -7.39
C LEU A 718 1.91 26.98 -8.74
N ALA A 719 2.50 26.00 -9.43
CA ALA A 719 1.96 25.49 -10.68
C ALA A 719 0.54 24.91 -10.52
N ARG A 720 0.30 24.15 -9.47
CA ARG A 720 -1.02 23.61 -9.14
C ARG A 720 -2.04 24.71 -8.87
N ALA A 721 -1.66 25.77 -8.15
CA ALA A 721 -2.53 26.92 -7.89
C ALA A 721 -2.90 27.65 -9.18
N ALA A 722 -1.93 27.86 -10.08
CA ALA A 722 -2.15 28.48 -11.38
C ALA A 722 -3.10 27.65 -12.27
N VAL A 723 -2.88 26.35 -12.36
CA VAL A 723 -3.77 25.41 -13.07
C VAL A 723 -5.20 25.44 -12.47
N HIS A 724 -5.32 25.40 -11.16
CA HIS A 724 -6.62 25.49 -10.49
C HIS A 724 -7.36 26.78 -10.84
N GLN A 725 -6.65 27.90 -10.86
CA GLN A 725 -7.22 29.19 -11.24
C GLN A 725 -7.68 29.20 -12.71
N ALA A 726 -6.86 28.69 -13.64
CA ALA A 726 -7.21 28.58 -15.05
C ALA A 726 -8.47 27.70 -15.28
N MET A 727 -8.58 26.59 -14.56
CA MET A 727 -9.76 25.71 -14.62
C MET A 727 -11.01 26.39 -14.05
N ARG A 728 -10.90 27.20 -13.00
CA ARG A 728 -12.00 27.99 -12.48
C ARG A 728 -12.49 29.07 -13.47
N TRP A 729 -11.60 29.57 -14.31
CA TRP A 729 -11.95 30.49 -15.41
C TRP A 729 -12.51 29.79 -16.65
N GLY A 730 -12.75 28.46 -16.56
CA GLY A 730 -13.45 27.69 -17.57
C GLY A 730 -12.56 26.97 -18.58
N CYS A 731 -11.22 26.91 -18.40
CA CYS A 731 -10.34 26.13 -19.24
C CYS A 731 -10.47 24.64 -18.88
N ARG A 732 -11.40 23.94 -19.56
CA ARG A 732 -11.69 22.50 -19.31
C ARG A 732 -10.75 21.55 -20.02
N SER A 733 -10.01 22.02 -21.04
CA SER A 733 -9.06 21.22 -21.81
C SER A 733 -7.67 21.06 -21.14
N LEU A 734 -7.49 21.68 -19.95
CA LEU A 734 -6.25 21.65 -19.20
C LEU A 734 -6.17 20.42 -18.29
N ARG A 735 -5.09 19.67 -18.39
CA ARG A 735 -4.74 18.57 -17.48
C ARG A 735 -3.47 18.87 -16.71
N TYR A 736 -3.44 18.49 -15.43
CA TYR A 736 -2.29 18.66 -14.56
C TYR A 736 -1.77 17.29 -14.10
N VAL A 737 -0.46 17.08 -14.21
CA VAL A 737 0.25 15.92 -13.70
C VAL A 737 1.44 16.40 -12.88
N GLU A 738 1.58 15.90 -11.68
CA GLU A 738 2.71 16.18 -10.79
C GLU A 738 3.49 14.91 -10.55
N GLU A 739 4.74 14.90 -10.99
CA GLU A 739 5.72 13.89 -10.65
C GLU A 739 6.59 14.41 -9.50
N SER A 740 6.12 14.23 -8.28
CA SER A 740 6.87 14.60 -7.08
C SER A 740 7.29 13.35 -6.32
N PHE A 741 8.57 13.25 -6.01
CA PHE A 741 9.15 12.20 -5.20
C PHE A 741 9.40 12.73 -3.78
N ASP A 742 8.34 13.01 -3.05
CA ASP A 742 8.37 13.30 -1.60
C ASP A 742 8.47 11.96 -0.83
N TRP A 743 9.68 11.39 -0.81
CA TRP A 743 10.00 10.16 -0.06
C TRP A 743 10.33 10.45 1.41
#